data_4da0312729c8c48075c9a5f617ae44ce
#
_entry.id   4da0312729c8c48075c9a5f617ae44ce
#
_cell.length_a   1.000
_cell.length_b   1.000
_cell.length_c   1.000
_cell.angle_alpha   90.00
_cell.angle_beta   90.00
_cell.angle_gamma   90.00
#
_symmetry.space_group_name_H-M   'P 1'
#
loop_
_entity.id
_entity.type
_entity.pdbx_description
1 polymer ?
#
loop_
_entity_poly.entity_id
_entity_poly.type
_entity_poly.pdbx_seq_one_letter_code
_entity_poly.pdbx_strand_id
1 'polypeptide(L)'
;MNNSLIAKRIRASVIVAVAIFVSAAVLASCGRRGPASAAPPNKAARVSVKGDKIRIRYDGREMFSGKISGAEAGVEAKVNVFRSGDAVSQVILLTPRGRGGEVRLEGTLFGGPESFPCEADRRDRGPVMVRHVSGVSRSLLNRAVYDRGRDWAFSVDAGPRASVRPLEEKPEVRKYGFEAEGGEIVLRFRPRFYQAHRGLGFFEPWTYKIWPHPVAGWISWFAFYDKVTEKDIVDTADTLSSVLLPFGYEYLQIDDGYQRGEGLPELWLEANAKFPRGLGFLPRYIKSKGLKPGIWTNVAFKQADFAASHPDWFVTDEKERPARGNWIEFSLDASKAEAVDAMVRPVYRGLREMGWEYFKVDALRHLRYEGYNAHAGYFVRNKRDLVAAYRSYVEAIRREIGRDYFLLGCWGIRPELIGLLDGCRIGTDGFSYAGLAQFNSWNNVVWRNDPDHIELNEDRYKSTLVTSLTGSILLLTDKPELYRTEAVEPARRAAPVLWTRPGQIFDVDPSRSGELSRVGAEVSGSGSRVFDAGLQPTGDLFLLEIARPFEDWMVLGRTGESVREIRFADLGLDPGKEYFVFEFWTRKLLGSFTESFAPGPRDPLYRSQAQAVRERQLHPQVVATSRHVTCGGVDLADVRWGDGTLSGRSFVVAGDSYDIYMTVPEGYRLDKFDCLGATVLETKNEGLTVRVKLLPGQSGTIDWSAEFKAVPGVNRRANPVKK
;
A
#
# COMPACT_ATOMS: atom_id res chain seq x y z
N MET A 1 -7.21 -55.89 -3.38
CA MET A 1 -8.03 -54.68 -3.45
C MET A 1 -7.99 -54.01 -2.07
N ASN A 2 -7.10 -53.10 -1.74
CA ASN A 2 -7.20 -52.21 -0.55
C ASN A 2 -6.00 -51.27 -0.37
N ASN A 3 -5.15 -51.05 -1.40
CA ASN A 3 -4.02 -50.10 -1.25
C ASN A 3 -4.15 -48.82 -2.08
N SER A 4 -5.27 -48.61 -2.81
CA SER A 4 -5.44 -47.39 -3.65
C SER A 4 -6.25 -46.25 -2.97
N LEU A 5 -6.97 -46.55 -1.91
CA LEU A 5 -7.80 -45.58 -1.18
C LEU A 5 -7.06 -44.83 -0.06
N ILE A 6 -5.99 -45.43 0.48
CA ILE A 6 -5.17 -44.78 1.52
C ILE A 6 -4.21 -43.75 0.92
N ALA A 7 -3.69 -44.03 -0.29
CA ALA A 7 -2.82 -43.06 -1.01
C ALA A 7 -3.56 -41.83 -1.53
N LYS A 8 -4.88 -41.89 -1.77
CA LYS A 8 -5.68 -40.70 -2.16
C LYS A 8 -6.08 -39.81 -0.99
N ARG A 9 -6.22 -40.37 0.21
CA ARG A 9 -6.52 -39.54 1.42
C ARG A 9 -5.29 -38.82 1.96
N ILE A 10 -4.09 -39.33 1.79
CA ILE A 10 -2.85 -38.68 2.21
C ILE A 10 -2.46 -37.52 1.27
N ARG A 11 -2.79 -37.62 -0.05
CA ARG A 11 -2.52 -36.53 -1.01
C ARG A 11 -3.44 -35.32 -0.89
N ALA A 12 -4.69 -35.50 -0.44
CA ALA A 12 -5.61 -34.40 -0.20
C ALA A 12 -5.29 -33.62 1.09
N SER A 13 -4.68 -34.25 2.09
CA SER A 13 -4.32 -33.61 3.36
C SER A 13 -3.01 -32.80 3.31
N VAL A 14 -2.13 -33.05 2.37
CA VAL A 14 -0.84 -32.33 2.24
C VAL A 14 -1.00 -31.04 1.42
N ILE A 15 -1.96 -30.97 0.49
CA ILE A 15 -2.21 -29.74 -0.29
C ILE A 15 -2.92 -28.67 0.54
N VAL A 16 -3.70 -29.05 1.55
CA VAL A 16 -4.33 -28.12 2.49
C VAL A 16 -3.34 -27.61 3.55
N ALA A 17 -2.29 -28.38 3.89
CA ALA A 17 -1.36 -28.03 4.97
C ALA A 17 -0.31 -26.95 4.57
N VAL A 18 0.05 -26.81 3.29
CA VAL A 18 1.07 -25.85 2.85
C VAL A 18 0.48 -24.44 2.64
N ALA A 19 -0.77 -24.33 2.24
CA ALA A 19 -1.50 -23.05 2.23
C ALA A 19 -1.79 -22.53 3.65
N ILE A 20 -1.83 -23.43 4.65
CA ILE A 20 -2.13 -23.10 6.05
C ILE A 20 -0.88 -22.60 6.81
N PHE A 21 0.34 -22.94 6.43
CA PHE A 21 1.54 -22.53 7.18
C PHE A 21 2.01 -21.09 6.91
N VAL A 22 1.74 -20.52 5.73
CA VAL A 22 1.93 -19.07 5.51
C VAL A 22 0.75 -18.28 6.12
N SER A 23 -0.45 -18.88 6.20
CA SER A 23 -1.61 -18.30 6.87
C SER A 23 -1.60 -18.51 8.40
N ALA A 24 -1.00 -19.57 8.94
CA ALA A 24 -1.04 -19.86 10.37
C ALA A 24 -0.15 -18.96 11.23
N ALA A 25 0.94 -18.42 10.69
CA ALA A 25 1.72 -17.39 11.40
C ALA A 25 1.01 -16.03 11.45
N VAL A 26 0.00 -15.80 10.57
CA VAL A 26 -0.84 -14.59 10.52
C VAL A 26 -2.17 -14.81 11.22
N LEU A 27 -2.71 -16.04 11.23
CA LEU A 27 -4.00 -16.36 11.89
C LEU A 27 -3.91 -16.42 13.43
N ALA A 28 -2.74 -16.54 14.00
CA ALA A 28 -2.56 -16.42 15.45
C ALA A 28 -2.74 -14.98 15.97
N SER A 29 -2.86 -13.96 15.11
CA SER A 29 -3.14 -12.58 15.49
C SER A 29 -4.60 -12.14 15.31
N CYS A 30 -5.49 -12.98 14.78
CA CYS A 30 -6.95 -12.77 14.82
C CYS A 30 -7.52 -13.13 16.21
N GLY A 31 -6.83 -12.72 17.26
CA GLY A 31 -7.30 -12.75 18.64
C GLY A 31 -8.44 -11.72 18.81
N ARG A 32 -9.47 -12.15 19.53
CA ARG A 32 -10.61 -11.38 20.04
C ARG A 32 -10.27 -9.91 20.22
N ARG A 33 -11.05 -9.00 19.64
CA ARG A 33 -10.94 -7.56 19.90
C ARG A 33 -10.92 -7.33 21.41
N GLY A 34 -9.78 -6.89 21.94
CA GLY A 34 -9.76 -6.15 23.18
C GLY A 34 -10.62 -4.90 23.05
N PRO A 35 -11.15 -4.35 24.12
CA PRO A 35 -11.92 -3.12 24.09
C PRO A 35 -11.13 -2.07 23.31
N ALA A 36 -11.82 -1.24 22.49
CA ALA A 36 -11.21 -0.15 21.75
C ALA A 36 -10.28 0.63 22.71
N SER A 37 -9.01 0.76 22.39
CA SER A 37 -8.09 1.45 23.28
C SER A 37 -8.55 2.90 23.39
N ALA A 38 -8.50 3.46 24.60
CA ALA A 38 -8.87 4.86 24.81
C ALA A 38 -8.03 5.75 23.88
N ALA A 39 -8.67 6.77 23.33
CA ALA A 39 -8.02 7.76 22.47
C ALA A 39 -6.77 8.35 23.16
N PRO A 40 -5.57 8.31 22.53
CA PRO A 40 -4.39 8.93 23.10
C PRO A 40 -4.59 10.43 23.32
N PRO A 41 -3.99 11.04 24.33
CA PRO A 41 -4.22 12.46 24.64
C PRO A 41 -3.63 13.38 23.56
N ASN A 42 -4.33 14.46 23.22
CA ASN A 42 -3.81 15.51 22.35
C ASN A 42 -3.08 16.60 23.16
N LYS A 43 -1.90 16.27 23.67
CA LYS A 43 -1.09 17.17 24.51
C LYS A 43 0.40 16.93 24.35
N ALA A 44 1.21 17.89 24.77
CA ALA A 44 2.66 17.78 24.82
C ALA A 44 3.11 16.62 25.72
N ALA A 45 4.22 16.00 25.38
CA ALA A 45 4.90 15.00 26.19
C ALA A 45 5.60 15.65 27.39
N ARG A 46 5.76 14.91 28.47
CA ARG A 46 6.56 15.34 29.62
C ARG A 46 8.06 15.11 29.33
N VAL A 47 8.82 16.19 29.27
CA VAL A 47 10.28 16.16 29.05
C VAL A 47 11.00 16.34 30.39
N SER A 48 12.04 15.57 30.62
CA SER A 48 12.93 15.69 31.75
C SER A 48 14.39 15.60 31.25
N VAL A 49 15.16 16.64 31.56
CA VAL A 49 16.62 16.66 31.32
C VAL A 49 17.31 16.73 32.67
N LYS A 50 18.17 15.77 32.96
CA LYS A 50 18.95 15.69 34.21
C LYS A 50 20.40 15.32 33.88
N GLY A 51 21.32 16.28 34.05
CA GLY A 51 22.69 16.12 33.63
C GLY A 51 22.77 15.86 32.11
N ASP A 52 23.39 14.77 31.72
CA ASP A 52 23.55 14.33 30.35
C ASP A 52 22.39 13.47 29.82
N LYS A 53 21.33 13.27 30.62
CA LYS A 53 20.21 12.36 30.26
C LYS A 53 18.95 13.14 29.92
N ILE A 54 18.33 12.80 28.79
CA ILE A 54 17.00 13.28 28.37
C ILE A 54 16.02 12.11 28.37
N ARG A 55 14.83 12.33 28.96
CA ARG A 55 13.71 11.39 28.92
C ARG A 55 12.43 12.11 28.50
N ILE A 56 11.66 11.46 27.64
CA ILE A 56 10.38 11.96 27.16
C ILE A 56 9.33 10.91 27.43
N ARG A 57 8.26 11.31 28.13
CA ARG A 57 7.12 10.43 28.45
C ARG A 57 5.84 11.00 27.87
N TYR A 58 5.09 10.15 27.20
CA TYR A 58 3.80 10.48 26.64
C TYR A 58 2.78 9.40 27.00
N ASP A 59 1.58 9.83 27.37
CA ASP A 59 0.47 8.94 27.74
C ASP A 59 0.89 7.87 28.78
N GLY A 60 1.58 8.34 29.82
CA GLY A 60 2.05 7.48 30.94
C GLY A 60 3.25 6.59 30.64
N ARG A 61 3.71 6.47 29.39
CA ARG A 61 4.81 5.60 28.96
C ARG A 61 6.06 6.39 28.62
N GLU A 62 7.22 5.77 28.79
CA GLU A 62 8.47 6.29 28.25
C GLU A 62 8.42 6.13 26.73
N MET A 63 8.59 7.25 26.01
CA MET A 63 8.61 7.28 24.56
C MET A 63 10.04 7.41 24.03
N PHE A 64 10.88 8.22 24.69
CA PHE A 64 12.25 8.42 24.29
C PHE A 64 13.16 8.52 25.51
N SER A 65 14.34 7.91 25.42
CA SER A 65 15.41 7.98 26.41
C SER A 65 16.74 8.15 25.70
N GLY A 66 17.51 9.16 26.05
CA GLY A 66 18.77 9.47 25.37
C GLY A 66 19.82 10.08 26.26
N LYS A 67 21.07 10.10 25.73
CA LYS A 67 22.23 10.76 26.31
C LYS A 67 22.65 11.93 25.41
N ILE A 68 22.87 13.06 26.06
CA ILE A 68 23.35 14.30 25.43
C ILE A 68 24.82 14.47 25.80
N SER A 69 25.69 14.75 24.83
CA SER A 69 27.11 15.00 25.05
C SER A 69 27.62 16.07 24.11
N GLY A 70 28.89 16.45 24.21
CA GLY A 70 29.51 17.51 23.44
C GLY A 70 29.55 18.84 24.22
N ALA A 71 30.11 19.88 23.66
CA ALA A 71 30.40 21.20 24.18
C ALA A 71 31.02 21.23 25.59
N GLU A 72 32.25 21.69 25.76
CA GLU A 72 32.94 21.73 27.06
C GLU A 72 32.16 22.48 28.14
N ALA A 73 31.44 23.54 27.76
CA ALA A 73 30.58 24.34 28.67
C ALA A 73 29.21 23.68 28.98
N GLY A 74 28.93 22.48 28.44
CA GLY A 74 27.67 21.76 28.58
C GLY A 74 26.61 22.11 27.54
N VAL A 75 25.45 21.49 27.65
CA VAL A 75 24.33 21.65 26.69
C VAL A 75 23.14 22.30 27.38
N GLU A 76 22.49 23.24 26.69
CA GLU A 76 21.21 23.81 27.08
C GLU A 76 20.07 23.07 26.36
N ALA A 77 19.00 22.76 27.10
CA ALA A 77 17.80 22.18 26.55
C ALA A 77 16.60 23.12 26.75
N LYS A 78 16.03 23.62 25.67
CA LYS A 78 14.84 24.48 25.70
C LYS A 78 13.65 23.73 25.14
N VAL A 79 12.56 23.70 25.91
CA VAL A 79 11.31 23.03 25.51
C VAL A 79 10.24 24.06 25.21
N ASN A 80 9.74 24.07 23.99
CA ASN A 80 8.68 24.95 23.53
C ASN A 80 7.47 24.12 23.10
N VAL A 81 6.26 24.63 23.36
CA VAL A 81 5.00 24.00 22.93
C VAL A 81 4.22 25.03 22.13
N PHE A 82 3.93 24.70 20.90
CA PHE A 82 3.15 25.50 19.98
C PHE A 82 1.77 24.87 19.79
N ARG A 83 0.75 25.69 19.60
CA ARG A 83 -0.61 25.27 19.28
C ARG A 83 -1.12 26.04 18.07
N SER A 84 -1.76 25.34 17.15
CA SER A 84 -2.44 25.92 16.00
C SER A 84 -3.73 25.13 15.78
N GLY A 85 -4.87 25.73 16.15
CA GLY A 85 -6.12 24.99 16.28
C GLY A 85 -5.94 23.80 17.24
N ASP A 86 -6.31 22.61 16.77
CA ASP A 86 -6.15 21.36 17.53
C ASP A 86 -4.73 20.79 17.46
N ALA A 87 -3.87 21.28 16.59
CA ALA A 87 -2.51 20.76 16.44
C ALA A 87 -1.59 21.20 17.58
N VAL A 88 -0.91 20.25 18.20
CA VAL A 88 0.09 20.47 19.25
C VAL A 88 1.46 20.06 18.73
N SER A 89 2.40 21.01 18.62
CA SER A 89 3.78 20.74 18.25
C SER A 89 4.71 21.07 19.42
N GLN A 90 5.43 20.10 19.91
CA GLN A 90 6.45 20.29 20.93
C GLN A 90 7.83 20.22 20.30
N VAL A 91 8.62 21.25 20.53
CA VAL A 91 10.00 21.36 20.04
C VAL A 91 10.95 21.40 21.22
N ILE A 92 11.93 20.51 21.19
CA ILE A 92 13.01 20.44 22.16
C ILE A 92 14.28 20.82 21.41
N LEU A 93 14.86 21.94 21.78
CA LEU A 93 16.06 22.49 21.18
C LEU A 93 17.22 22.19 22.10
N LEU A 94 18.25 21.51 21.57
CA LEU A 94 19.48 21.23 22.26
C LEU A 94 20.60 22.08 21.60
N THR A 95 21.22 22.96 22.37
CA THR A 95 22.28 23.86 21.91
C THR A 95 23.46 23.84 22.86
N PRO A 96 24.69 24.07 22.39
CA PRO A 96 25.84 24.20 23.27
C PRO A 96 25.72 25.48 24.13
N ARG A 97 26.16 25.40 25.38
CA ARG A 97 26.34 26.57 26.21
C ARG A 97 27.61 27.27 25.79
N GLY A 98 27.55 28.49 25.31
CA GLY A 98 28.70 29.26 24.80
C GLY A 98 28.81 29.26 23.28
N ARG A 99 29.77 30.03 22.76
CA ARG A 99 30.02 30.16 21.32
C ARG A 99 30.89 29.01 20.81
N GLY A 100 30.41 28.33 19.79
CA GLY A 100 31.13 27.24 19.13
C GLY A 100 31.11 25.96 19.95
N GLY A 101 30.83 24.86 19.31
CA GLY A 101 30.74 23.54 19.90
C GLY A 101 29.64 22.72 19.21
N GLU A 102 29.75 21.43 19.30
CA GLU A 102 28.73 20.51 18.77
C GLU A 102 28.07 19.79 19.89
N VAL A 103 26.78 19.57 19.72
CA VAL A 103 25.94 18.72 20.58
C VAL A 103 25.80 17.38 19.91
N ARG A 104 25.92 16.30 20.68
CA ARG A 104 25.63 14.94 20.26
C ARG A 104 24.47 14.38 21.07
N LEU A 105 23.57 13.71 20.38
CA LEU A 105 22.46 12.99 20.99
C LEU A 105 22.49 11.55 20.50
N GLU A 106 22.51 10.62 21.43
CA GLU A 106 22.25 9.20 21.19
C GLU A 106 21.06 8.78 22.04
N GLY A 107 20.08 8.10 21.43
CA GLY A 107 18.88 7.73 22.17
C GLY A 107 18.10 6.59 21.55
N THR A 108 17.16 6.09 22.34
CA THR A 108 16.22 5.06 21.91
C THR A 108 14.80 5.59 22.00
N LEU A 109 14.07 5.46 20.90
CA LEU A 109 12.63 5.72 20.84
C LEU A 109 11.87 4.39 20.91
N PHE A 110 10.78 4.39 21.66
CA PHE A 110 9.89 3.26 21.87
C PHE A 110 8.55 3.54 21.15
N GLY A 111 8.32 2.85 20.03
CA GLY A 111 7.07 2.90 19.27
C GLY A 111 6.17 1.68 19.53
N GLY A 112 4.91 1.79 19.20
CA GLY A 112 3.96 0.68 19.18
C GLY A 112 4.19 -0.29 18.02
N PRO A 113 3.39 -1.37 17.92
CA PRO A 113 3.52 -2.38 16.86
C PRO A 113 3.25 -1.83 15.44
N GLU A 114 2.51 -0.73 15.33
CA GLU A 114 2.22 -0.06 14.05
C GLU A 114 3.15 1.13 13.77
N SER A 115 4.22 1.29 14.53
CA SER A 115 5.22 2.34 14.29
C SER A 115 6.19 1.95 13.16
N PHE A 116 6.72 2.95 12.48
CA PHE A 116 7.71 2.76 11.42
C PHE A 116 8.58 4.02 11.23
N PRO A 117 9.85 3.85 10.79
CA PRO A 117 10.74 4.98 10.49
C PRO A 117 10.35 5.59 9.14
N CYS A 118 10.48 6.92 9.02
CA CYS A 118 10.06 7.66 7.84
C CYS A 118 10.70 9.06 7.80
N GLU A 119 10.43 9.79 6.73
CA GLU A 119 10.60 11.23 6.66
C GLU A 119 9.27 11.91 7.07
N ALA A 120 9.31 12.84 8.02
CA ALA A 120 8.14 13.56 8.49
C ALA A 120 8.11 15.04 8.08
N ASP A 121 9.23 15.58 7.65
CA ASP A 121 9.39 16.99 7.26
C ASP A 121 9.98 17.06 5.85
N ARG A 122 9.26 17.71 4.94
CA ARG A 122 9.75 17.91 3.57
C ARG A 122 10.81 19.02 3.55
N ARG A 123 12.02 18.71 3.05
CA ARG A 123 13.13 19.65 3.01
C ARG A 123 13.47 20.17 1.62
N ASP A 124 13.14 19.44 0.55
CA ASP A 124 13.58 19.74 -0.80
C ASP A 124 12.48 19.80 -1.85
N ARG A 125 12.72 20.61 -2.88
CA ARG A 125 11.90 20.76 -4.08
C ARG A 125 12.42 19.90 -5.24
N GLY A 126 13.05 18.77 -4.93
CA GLY A 126 13.52 17.81 -5.92
C GLY A 126 12.40 17.15 -6.73
N PRO A 127 12.74 16.22 -7.63
CA PRO A 127 11.75 15.44 -8.38
C PRO A 127 10.77 14.77 -7.43
N VAL A 128 9.52 14.64 -7.87
CA VAL A 128 8.46 14.03 -7.03
C VAL A 128 8.75 12.54 -6.91
N MET A 129 9.25 12.15 -5.74
CA MET A 129 9.49 10.76 -5.39
C MET A 129 8.34 10.22 -4.55
N VAL A 130 7.75 9.12 -5.02
CA VAL A 130 6.74 8.34 -4.29
C VAL A 130 7.46 7.19 -3.61
N ARG A 131 7.65 7.25 -2.30
CA ARG A 131 8.47 6.29 -1.56
C ARG A 131 7.63 5.38 -0.69
N HIS A 132 7.84 4.08 -0.85
CA HIS A 132 7.27 3.01 -0.03
C HIS A 132 8.35 2.07 0.50
N VAL A 133 7.98 1.33 1.55
CA VAL A 133 8.85 0.36 2.20
C VAL A 133 8.07 -0.93 2.46
N SER A 134 8.66 -2.07 2.07
CA SER A 134 8.19 -3.41 2.47
C SER A 134 9.20 -4.02 3.44
N GLY A 135 8.81 -4.12 4.70
CA GLY A 135 9.68 -4.53 5.79
C GLY A 135 10.02 -3.37 6.73
N VAL A 136 11.22 -3.39 7.31
CA VAL A 136 11.70 -2.36 8.26
C VAL A 136 12.77 -1.51 7.58
N SER A 137 12.45 -0.25 7.30
CA SER A 137 13.33 0.69 6.59
C SER A 137 14.61 1.00 7.36
N ARG A 138 15.77 0.86 6.67
CA ARG A 138 17.10 1.26 7.16
C ARG A 138 17.67 2.45 6.39
N SER A 139 16.85 3.12 5.61
CA SER A 139 17.25 4.26 4.78
C SER A 139 17.92 5.38 5.59
N LEU A 140 18.97 5.95 5.03
CA LEU A 140 19.64 7.12 5.59
C LEU A 140 18.79 8.40 5.57
N LEU A 141 17.66 8.41 4.86
CA LEU A 141 16.72 9.53 4.85
C LEU A 141 15.79 9.56 6.08
N ASN A 142 15.70 8.48 6.81
CA ASN A 142 14.83 8.43 7.98
C ASN A 142 15.28 9.41 9.05
N ARG A 143 14.40 10.34 9.39
CA ARG A 143 14.61 11.36 10.44
C ARG A 143 13.48 11.35 11.47
N ALA A 144 12.49 10.47 11.30
CA ALA A 144 11.31 10.40 12.14
C ALA A 144 10.84 8.96 12.34
N VAL A 145 10.05 8.76 13.37
CA VAL A 145 9.19 7.60 13.55
C VAL A 145 7.76 8.08 13.65
N TYR A 146 6.88 7.43 12.92
CA TYR A 146 5.44 7.59 13.04
C TYR A 146 4.83 6.34 13.68
N ASP A 147 3.99 6.53 14.69
CA ASP A 147 3.21 5.48 15.33
C ASP A 147 1.73 5.61 14.92
N ARG A 148 1.31 4.77 13.96
CA ARG A 148 -0.07 4.78 13.46
C ARG A 148 -1.07 4.47 14.56
N GLY A 149 -0.79 3.45 15.37
CA GLY A 149 -1.74 3.01 16.41
C GLY A 149 -2.12 4.09 17.43
N ARG A 150 -1.27 5.11 17.57
CA ARG A 150 -1.43 6.23 18.50
C ARG A 150 -1.43 7.60 17.82
N ASP A 151 -1.27 7.64 16.51
CA ASP A 151 -1.24 8.85 15.69
C ASP A 151 -0.28 9.92 16.20
N TRP A 152 0.99 9.58 16.39
CA TRP A 152 2.02 10.56 16.71
C TRP A 152 3.26 10.42 15.83
N ALA A 153 3.92 11.55 15.57
CA ALA A 153 5.22 11.61 14.91
C ALA A 153 6.27 12.20 15.85
N PHE A 154 7.45 11.56 15.88
CA PHE A 154 8.63 12.07 16.57
C PHE A 154 9.79 12.15 15.59
N SER A 155 10.38 13.33 15.44
CA SER A 155 11.46 13.57 14.49
C SER A 155 12.67 14.20 15.12
N VAL A 156 13.85 14.00 14.49
CA VAL A 156 15.11 14.64 14.83
C VAL A 156 15.65 15.40 13.63
N ASP A 157 16.16 16.59 13.88
CA ASP A 157 16.85 17.43 12.91
C ASP A 157 18.20 17.90 13.46
N ALA A 158 19.25 17.60 12.76
CA ALA A 158 20.62 18.11 12.94
C ALA A 158 21.32 18.16 11.57
N GLY A 159 20.54 18.48 10.50
CA GLY A 159 21.03 18.42 9.13
C GLY A 159 21.38 16.98 8.69
N PRO A 160 22.44 16.78 7.90
CA PRO A 160 22.79 15.47 7.35
C PRO A 160 23.28 14.48 8.43
N ARG A 161 23.68 14.94 9.60
CA ARG A 161 24.19 14.13 10.70
C ARG A 161 23.11 13.64 11.66
N ALA A 162 21.85 13.70 11.29
CA ALA A 162 20.75 13.06 12.02
C ALA A 162 20.38 11.73 11.35
N SER A 163 20.07 10.71 12.14
CA SER A 163 19.60 9.41 11.65
C SER A 163 18.63 8.72 12.61
N VAL A 164 17.74 7.93 12.05
CA VAL A 164 16.85 7.03 12.78
C VAL A 164 17.01 5.64 12.20
N ARG A 165 17.35 4.67 13.06
CA ARG A 165 17.54 3.27 12.64
C ARG A 165 16.72 2.31 13.49
N PRO A 166 16.11 1.28 12.91
CA PRO A 166 15.47 0.23 13.69
C PRO A 166 16.53 -0.55 14.49
N LEU A 167 16.28 -0.77 15.79
CA LEU A 167 17.13 -1.55 16.68
C LEU A 167 16.52 -2.91 17.01
N GLU A 168 15.24 -2.94 17.31
CA GLU A 168 14.53 -4.14 17.73
C GLU A 168 13.08 -4.09 17.26
N GLU A 169 12.59 -5.21 16.74
CA GLU A 169 11.21 -5.40 16.35
C GLU A 169 10.62 -6.58 17.13
N LYS A 170 9.68 -6.28 18.02
CA LYS A 170 8.87 -7.26 18.73
C LYS A 170 7.40 -7.03 18.44
N PRO A 171 6.51 -8.04 18.60
CA PRO A 171 5.09 -7.88 18.30
C PRO A 171 4.42 -6.70 18.99
N GLU A 172 4.88 -6.32 20.17
CA GLU A 172 4.22 -5.31 21.01
C GLU A 172 4.95 -3.96 21.05
N VAL A 173 6.26 -3.94 20.78
CA VAL A 173 7.11 -2.75 20.85
C VAL A 173 8.20 -2.80 19.80
N ARG A 174 8.42 -1.67 19.15
CA ARG A 174 9.55 -1.46 18.24
C ARG A 174 10.49 -0.43 18.84
N LYS A 175 11.79 -0.67 18.75
CA LYS A 175 12.82 0.24 19.22
C LYS A 175 13.59 0.83 18.04
N TYR A 176 13.83 2.13 18.12
CA TYR A 176 14.56 2.88 17.10
C TYR A 176 15.72 3.65 17.75
N GLY A 177 16.93 3.50 17.21
CA GLY A 177 18.05 4.34 17.57
C GLY A 177 17.94 5.69 16.90
N PHE A 178 18.11 6.76 17.70
CA PHE A 178 18.23 8.14 17.24
C PHE A 178 19.66 8.61 17.50
N GLU A 179 20.32 9.05 16.45
CA GLU A 179 21.64 9.64 16.50
C GLU A 179 21.59 11.00 15.81
N ALA A 180 22.18 12.01 16.45
CA ALA A 180 22.28 13.34 15.88
C ALA A 180 23.51 14.08 16.39
N GLU A 181 24.15 14.87 15.53
CA GLU A 181 25.31 15.68 15.87
C GLU A 181 25.28 17.00 15.11
N GLY A 182 25.45 18.13 15.82
CA GLY A 182 25.45 19.46 15.19
C GLY A 182 25.60 20.60 16.17
N GLY A 183 25.71 21.82 15.64
CA GLY A 183 25.63 23.03 16.45
C GLY A 183 24.28 23.24 17.13
N GLU A 184 23.26 22.60 16.61
CA GLU A 184 21.90 22.59 17.14
C GLU A 184 21.24 21.25 16.80
N ILE A 185 20.51 20.67 17.75
CA ILE A 185 19.67 19.49 17.51
C ILE A 185 18.24 19.84 17.87
N VAL A 186 17.31 19.61 16.93
CA VAL A 186 15.88 19.85 17.11
C VAL A 186 15.15 18.54 17.18
N LEU A 187 14.55 18.23 18.33
CA LEU A 187 13.59 17.13 18.46
C LEU A 187 12.17 17.70 18.39
N ARG A 188 11.31 17.07 17.59
CA ARG A 188 9.94 17.51 17.43
C ARG A 188 8.96 16.38 17.69
N PHE A 189 8.03 16.60 18.61
CA PHE A 189 6.95 15.67 18.92
C PHE A 189 5.60 16.28 18.51
N ARG A 190 4.80 15.50 17.76
CA ARG A 190 3.49 15.92 17.23
C ARG A 190 2.47 14.80 17.51
N PRO A 191 1.69 14.90 18.59
CA PRO A 191 0.55 14.01 18.82
C PRO A 191 -0.58 14.33 17.83
N ARG A 192 -1.40 13.35 17.52
CA ARG A 192 -2.51 13.44 16.56
C ARG A 192 -2.03 13.96 15.20
N PHE A 193 -0.97 13.36 14.69
CA PHE A 193 -0.27 13.86 13.50
C PHE A 193 -1.17 13.89 12.27
N TYR A 194 -1.81 12.78 11.92
CA TYR A 194 -2.75 12.78 10.79
C TYR A 194 -4.05 13.49 11.14
N GLN A 195 -4.57 13.29 12.35
CA GLN A 195 -5.84 13.88 12.76
C GLN A 195 -5.75 15.41 12.83
N ALA A 196 -4.78 15.97 13.54
CA ALA A 196 -4.70 17.41 13.80
C ALA A 196 -3.74 18.15 12.87
N HIS A 197 -2.52 17.64 12.62
CA HIS A 197 -1.56 18.34 11.76
C HIS A 197 -1.84 18.16 10.27
N ARG A 198 -2.49 17.03 9.87
CA ARG A 198 -2.91 16.80 8.49
C ARG A 198 -4.39 17.03 8.24
N GLY A 199 -5.13 17.52 9.24
CA GLY A 199 -6.53 17.89 9.10
C GLY A 199 -7.51 16.74 8.87
N LEU A 200 -7.12 15.49 9.19
CA LEU A 200 -7.98 14.31 9.01
C LEU A 200 -8.80 14.04 10.28
N GLY A 201 -9.76 14.90 10.60
CA GLY A 201 -10.51 14.89 11.86
C GLY A 201 -11.14 13.55 12.24
N PHE A 202 -11.46 12.70 11.25
CA PHE A 202 -12.02 11.35 11.45
C PHE A 202 -10.95 10.25 11.53
N PHE A 203 -9.67 10.57 11.49
CA PHE A 203 -8.61 9.59 11.61
C PHE A 203 -8.43 9.16 13.08
N GLU A 204 -8.96 8.00 13.40
CA GLU A 204 -8.93 7.38 14.73
C GLU A 204 -8.38 5.95 14.65
N PRO A 205 -7.07 5.78 14.38
CA PRO A 205 -6.48 4.48 14.06
C PRO A 205 -6.50 3.48 15.24
N TRP A 206 -6.79 3.93 16.46
CA TRP A 206 -7.05 3.06 17.62
C TRP A 206 -8.42 2.37 17.57
N THR A 207 -9.33 2.78 16.67
CA THR A 207 -10.67 2.21 16.50
C THR A 207 -10.79 1.23 15.33
N TYR A 208 -9.84 1.25 14.38
CA TYR A 208 -9.88 0.40 13.20
C TYR A 208 -8.47 -0.03 12.74
N LYS A 209 -8.41 -1.09 11.95
CA LYS A 209 -7.19 -1.61 11.34
C LYS A 209 -7.26 -1.45 9.83
N ILE A 210 -6.09 -1.31 9.20
CA ILE A 210 -5.97 -1.40 7.75
C ILE A 210 -6.23 -2.84 7.33
N TRP A 211 -6.90 -3.03 6.21
CA TRP A 211 -7.11 -4.34 5.61
C TRP A 211 -5.77 -5.08 5.44
N PRO A 212 -5.59 -6.26 6.06
CA PRO A 212 -4.26 -6.85 6.23
C PRO A 212 -3.70 -7.49 4.97
N HIS A 213 -4.54 -7.83 4.01
CA HIS A 213 -4.16 -8.58 2.81
C HIS A 213 -4.00 -7.68 1.59
N PRO A 214 -3.09 -7.99 0.65
CA PRO A 214 -3.09 -7.38 -0.67
C PRO A 214 -4.44 -7.60 -1.37
N VAL A 215 -4.86 -6.60 -2.16
CA VAL A 215 -6.07 -6.70 -2.98
C VAL A 215 -5.62 -6.63 -4.43
N ALA A 216 -5.69 -7.76 -5.11
CA ALA A 216 -5.45 -7.86 -6.56
C ALA A 216 -6.55 -8.71 -7.18
N GLY A 217 -7.04 -8.32 -8.35
CA GLY A 217 -8.16 -9.00 -8.99
C GLY A 217 -8.56 -8.38 -10.31
N TRP A 218 -9.82 -8.55 -10.63
CA TRP A 218 -10.43 -8.10 -11.87
C TRP A 218 -11.82 -7.49 -11.62
N ILE A 219 -12.19 -6.53 -12.46
CA ILE A 219 -13.47 -5.82 -12.41
C ILE A 219 -14.06 -5.70 -13.81
N SER A 220 -15.38 -5.81 -13.96
CA SER A 220 -16.02 -5.90 -15.25
C SER A 220 -16.18 -4.57 -16.00
N TRP A 221 -15.96 -3.40 -15.37
CA TRP A 221 -16.41 -2.12 -15.91
C TRP A 221 -15.87 -1.80 -17.30
N PHE A 222 -14.59 -1.54 -17.49
CA PHE A 222 -14.09 -1.17 -18.83
C PHE A 222 -14.08 -2.34 -19.82
N ALA A 223 -14.10 -3.61 -19.34
CA ALA A 223 -14.22 -4.76 -20.23
C ALA A 223 -15.57 -4.86 -20.92
N PHE A 224 -16.66 -4.53 -20.21
CA PHE A 224 -18.03 -4.79 -20.67
C PHE A 224 -19.01 -3.65 -20.44
N TYR A 225 -18.68 -2.67 -19.58
CA TYR A 225 -19.57 -1.64 -19.09
C TYR A 225 -20.89 -2.27 -18.55
N ASP A 226 -22.00 -1.57 -18.71
CA ASP A 226 -23.34 -2.03 -18.34
C ASP A 226 -23.85 -3.24 -19.15
N LYS A 227 -23.10 -3.68 -20.18
CA LYS A 227 -23.46 -4.83 -21.03
C LYS A 227 -22.96 -6.17 -20.49
N VAL A 228 -22.27 -6.18 -19.38
CA VAL A 228 -21.79 -7.40 -18.73
C VAL A 228 -22.90 -8.44 -18.58
N THR A 229 -22.59 -9.71 -18.85
CA THR A 229 -23.51 -10.85 -18.76
C THR A 229 -22.98 -11.89 -17.78
N GLU A 230 -23.86 -12.79 -17.35
CA GLU A 230 -23.49 -13.94 -16.53
C GLU A 230 -22.41 -14.80 -17.20
N LYS A 231 -22.50 -14.97 -18.54
CA LYS A 231 -21.50 -15.72 -19.30
C LYS A 231 -20.14 -15.07 -19.24
N ASP A 232 -20.04 -13.73 -19.37
CA ASP A 232 -18.79 -13.00 -19.30
C ASP A 232 -18.10 -13.20 -17.95
N ILE A 233 -18.87 -13.21 -16.86
CA ILE A 233 -18.37 -13.45 -15.51
C ILE A 233 -17.86 -14.89 -15.35
N VAL A 234 -18.59 -15.87 -15.87
CA VAL A 234 -18.20 -17.29 -15.84
C VAL A 234 -16.90 -17.50 -16.62
N ASP A 235 -16.81 -17.00 -17.87
CA ASP A 235 -15.63 -17.13 -18.73
C ASP A 235 -14.41 -16.42 -18.10
N THR A 236 -14.64 -15.27 -17.48
CA THR A 236 -13.59 -14.52 -16.77
C THR A 236 -13.11 -15.29 -15.53
N ALA A 237 -14.02 -15.86 -14.73
CA ALA A 237 -13.65 -16.65 -13.55
C ALA A 237 -12.80 -17.87 -13.93
N ASP A 238 -13.14 -18.56 -15.02
CA ASP A 238 -12.39 -19.70 -15.54
C ASP A 238 -10.97 -19.28 -16.01
N THR A 239 -10.89 -18.13 -16.68
CA THR A 239 -9.61 -17.60 -17.18
C THR A 239 -8.73 -17.12 -16.02
N LEU A 240 -9.28 -16.33 -15.11
CA LEU A 240 -8.52 -15.84 -13.95
C LEU A 240 -7.99 -16.98 -13.08
N SER A 241 -8.82 -17.98 -12.82
CA SER A 241 -8.45 -19.16 -12.01
C SER A 241 -7.23 -19.88 -12.56
N SER A 242 -7.11 -20.00 -13.88
CA SER A 242 -6.01 -20.72 -14.54
C SER A 242 -4.79 -19.84 -14.84
N VAL A 243 -5.00 -18.55 -15.16
CA VAL A 243 -3.95 -17.69 -15.74
C VAL A 243 -3.35 -16.72 -14.73
N LEU A 244 -4.15 -16.20 -13.81
CA LEU A 244 -3.77 -15.10 -12.92
C LEU A 244 -3.85 -15.41 -11.42
N LEU A 245 -4.74 -16.31 -10.99
CA LEU A 245 -4.82 -16.72 -9.58
C LEU A 245 -3.49 -17.28 -9.05
N PRO A 246 -2.69 -18.09 -9.81
CA PRO A 246 -1.39 -18.55 -9.34
C PRO A 246 -0.38 -17.42 -9.08
N PHE A 247 -0.63 -16.21 -9.63
CA PHE A 247 0.18 -15.02 -9.43
C PHE A 247 -0.34 -14.10 -8.33
N GLY A 248 -1.51 -14.40 -7.73
CA GLY A 248 -2.06 -13.65 -6.60
C GLY A 248 -3.24 -12.73 -6.93
N TYR A 249 -3.88 -12.89 -8.10
CA TYR A 249 -5.14 -12.21 -8.43
C TYR A 249 -6.30 -13.02 -7.87
N GLU A 250 -6.81 -12.59 -6.72
CA GLU A 250 -7.79 -13.38 -5.95
C GLU A 250 -9.23 -12.88 -6.08
N TYR A 251 -9.44 -11.62 -6.48
CA TYR A 251 -10.76 -11.01 -6.50
C TYR A 251 -11.35 -10.96 -7.91
N LEU A 252 -12.64 -11.27 -8.03
CA LEU A 252 -13.44 -11.04 -9.23
C LEU A 252 -14.66 -10.24 -8.84
N GLN A 253 -14.75 -8.99 -9.32
CA GLN A 253 -15.83 -8.07 -9.04
C GLN A 253 -16.72 -7.85 -10.27
N ILE A 254 -18.02 -7.96 -10.08
CA ILE A 254 -19.03 -7.50 -11.03
C ILE A 254 -19.31 -6.04 -10.75
N ASP A 255 -19.19 -5.19 -11.77
CA ASP A 255 -19.54 -3.78 -11.72
C ASP A 255 -20.99 -3.53 -12.17
N ASP A 256 -21.35 -2.29 -12.46
CA ASP A 256 -22.68 -1.86 -12.92
C ASP A 256 -23.18 -2.69 -14.10
N GLY A 257 -24.49 -2.93 -14.14
CA GLY A 257 -25.17 -3.59 -15.25
C GLY A 257 -25.80 -4.97 -14.93
N TYR A 258 -25.69 -5.47 -13.71
CA TYR A 258 -26.28 -6.75 -13.30
C TYR A 258 -27.68 -6.59 -12.70
N GLN A 259 -27.91 -5.48 -12.01
CA GLN A 259 -29.09 -5.20 -11.20
C GLN A 259 -30.34 -4.93 -12.08
N ARG A 260 -31.51 -5.19 -11.53
CA ARG A 260 -32.80 -4.87 -12.18
C ARG A 260 -33.10 -3.36 -12.15
N GLY A 261 -32.55 -2.64 -11.17
CA GLY A 261 -32.68 -1.21 -11.00
C GLY A 261 -31.95 -0.71 -9.76
N GLU A 262 -32.11 0.57 -9.45
CA GLU A 262 -31.39 1.24 -8.36
C GLU A 262 -32.36 1.88 -7.37
N GLY A 263 -32.05 1.82 -6.09
CA GLY A 263 -32.77 2.46 -4.99
C GLY A 263 -33.51 1.49 -4.08
N LEU A 264 -34.47 0.74 -4.58
CA LEU A 264 -35.20 -0.22 -3.76
C LEU A 264 -34.41 -1.51 -3.54
N PRO A 265 -34.47 -2.12 -2.34
CA PRO A 265 -33.68 -3.30 -2.02
C PRO A 265 -33.89 -4.47 -2.99
N GLU A 266 -35.13 -4.74 -3.39
CA GLU A 266 -35.43 -5.80 -4.34
C GLU A 266 -34.85 -5.58 -5.74
N LEU A 267 -34.65 -4.33 -6.13
CA LEU A 267 -34.02 -4.00 -7.43
C LEU A 267 -32.51 -4.29 -7.42
N TRP A 268 -31.85 -4.14 -6.28
CA TRP A 268 -30.46 -4.49 -6.08
C TRP A 268 -30.22 -5.98 -5.89
N LEU A 269 -31.18 -6.68 -5.27
CA LEU A 269 -31.06 -8.11 -4.93
C LEU A 269 -31.53 -9.03 -6.07
N GLU A 270 -32.22 -8.48 -7.06
CA GLU A 270 -32.64 -9.21 -8.24
C GLU A 270 -31.81 -8.86 -9.46
N ALA A 271 -31.37 -9.89 -10.16
CA ALA A 271 -30.63 -9.71 -11.40
C ALA A 271 -31.56 -9.40 -12.57
N ASN A 272 -31.07 -8.68 -13.56
CA ASN A 272 -31.76 -8.51 -14.83
C ASN A 272 -31.65 -9.78 -15.72
N ALA A 273 -32.26 -9.76 -16.89
CA ALA A 273 -32.32 -10.91 -17.81
C ALA A 273 -30.94 -11.38 -18.33
N LYS A 274 -29.90 -10.58 -18.21
CA LYS A 274 -28.50 -10.97 -18.58
C LYS A 274 -27.89 -11.97 -17.60
N PHE A 275 -28.51 -12.16 -16.43
CA PHE A 275 -28.05 -13.06 -15.36
C PHE A 275 -29.15 -14.07 -15.00
N PRO A 276 -29.44 -15.03 -15.89
CA PRO A 276 -30.62 -15.91 -15.77
C PRO A 276 -30.64 -16.84 -14.56
N ARG A 277 -29.48 -17.17 -13.97
CA ARG A 277 -29.37 -18.00 -12.76
C ARG A 277 -29.45 -17.19 -11.46
N GLY A 278 -29.59 -15.86 -11.57
CA GLY A 278 -29.68 -14.93 -10.45
C GLY A 278 -28.33 -14.70 -9.70
N LEU A 279 -28.34 -13.65 -8.87
CA LEU A 279 -27.12 -13.20 -8.18
C LEU A 279 -26.52 -14.22 -7.22
N GLY A 280 -27.31 -15.08 -6.60
CA GLY A 280 -26.79 -16.09 -5.68
C GLY A 280 -26.02 -17.24 -6.35
N PHE A 281 -26.09 -17.40 -7.67
CA PHE A 281 -25.30 -18.38 -8.39
C PHE A 281 -23.81 -17.97 -8.47
N LEU A 282 -23.53 -16.72 -8.82
CA LEU A 282 -22.20 -16.24 -9.14
C LEU A 282 -21.20 -16.30 -7.98
N PRO A 283 -21.51 -15.92 -6.74
CA PRO A 283 -20.56 -16.05 -5.64
C PRO A 283 -20.13 -17.50 -5.41
N ARG A 284 -21.04 -18.46 -5.55
CA ARG A 284 -20.71 -19.89 -5.42
C ARG A 284 -19.80 -20.36 -6.55
N TYR A 285 -20.10 -19.93 -7.80
CA TYR A 285 -19.28 -20.27 -8.95
C TYR A 285 -17.86 -19.69 -8.84
N ILE A 286 -17.75 -18.40 -8.56
CA ILE A 286 -16.47 -17.70 -8.39
C ILE A 286 -15.63 -18.37 -7.29
N LYS A 287 -16.23 -18.69 -6.14
CA LYS A 287 -15.56 -19.42 -5.05
C LYS A 287 -15.11 -20.83 -5.47
N SER A 288 -15.88 -21.51 -6.30
CA SER A 288 -15.49 -22.85 -6.82
C SER A 288 -14.24 -22.79 -7.70
N LYS A 289 -13.88 -21.60 -8.21
CA LYS A 289 -12.64 -21.34 -8.99
C LYS A 289 -11.48 -20.86 -8.12
N GLY A 290 -11.66 -20.79 -6.79
CA GLY A 290 -10.66 -20.31 -5.84
C GLY A 290 -10.59 -18.79 -5.72
N LEU A 291 -11.54 -18.07 -6.33
CA LEU A 291 -11.59 -16.60 -6.34
C LEU A 291 -12.56 -16.06 -5.27
N LYS A 292 -12.39 -14.80 -4.90
CA LYS A 292 -13.23 -14.06 -3.96
C LYS A 292 -14.24 -13.19 -4.73
N PRO A 293 -15.54 -13.37 -4.54
CA PRO A 293 -16.56 -12.66 -5.29
C PRO A 293 -16.75 -11.23 -4.79
N GLY A 294 -16.73 -10.27 -5.71
CA GLY A 294 -17.01 -8.85 -5.47
C GLY A 294 -18.22 -8.34 -6.24
N ILE A 295 -18.90 -7.36 -5.68
CA ILE A 295 -20.08 -6.74 -6.28
C ILE A 295 -20.06 -5.23 -6.10
N TRP A 296 -20.55 -4.52 -7.13
CA TRP A 296 -20.74 -3.09 -7.15
C TRP A 296 -22.16 -2.72 -6.71
N THR A 297 -22.26 -1.58 -6.04
CA THR A 297 -23.52 -0.88 -5.76
C THR A 297 -23.27 0.61 -5.84
N ASN A 298 -24.31 1.44 -5.82
CA ASN A 298 -24.18 2.88 -5.68
C ASN A 298 -25.14 3.45 -4.61
N VAL A 299 -25.11 4.76 -4.42
CA VAL A 299 -25.94 5.49 -3.46
C VAL A 299 -27.05 6.31 -4.12
N ALA A 300 -27.26 6.16 -5.44
CA ALA A 300 -28.32 6.81 -6.16
C ALA A 300 -29.69 6.15 -5.87
N PHE A 301 -30.75 6.96 -5.90
CA PHE A 301 -32.10 6.48 -5.75
C PHE A 301 -32.95 6.95 -6.94
N LYS A 302 -33.27 6.05 -7.87
CA LYS A 302 -33.91 6.40 -9.16
C LYS A 302 -35.42 6.13 -9.21
N GLN A 303 -36.06 5.81 -8.09
CA GLN A 303 -37.49 5.47 -8.01
C GLN A 303 -38.33 6.69 -7.63
N ALA A 304 -38.74 7.48 -8.63
CA ALA A 304 -39.42 8.76 -8.44
C ALA A 304 -40.75 8.63 -7.70
N ASP A 305 -41.57 7.64 -8.06
CA ASP A 305 -42.89 7.43 -7.46
C ASP A 305 -42.74 7.05 -5.98
N PHE A 306 -41.76 6.23 -5.67
CA PHE A 306 -41.47 5.88 -4.26
C PHE A 306 -41.00 7.11 -3.48
N ALA A 307 -40.07 7.90 -4.02
CA ALA A 307 -39.60 9.12 -3.38
C ALA A 307 -40.74 10.12 -3.15
N ALA A 308 -41.65 10.28 -4.12
CA ALA A 308 -42.78 11.16 -3.99
C ALA A 308 -43.82 10.67 -2.95
N SER A 309 -43.97 9.36 -2.75
CA SER A 309 -44.85 8.78 -1.75
C SER A 309 -44.29 8.70 -0.34
N HIS A 310 -42.94 8.86 -0.21
CA HIS A 310 -42.21 8.82 1.06
C HIS A 310 -41.30 10.05 1.22
N PRO A 311 -41.84 11.28 1.06
CA PRO A 311 -40.98 12.49 1.04
C PRO A 311 -40.22 12.69 2.34
N ASP A 312 -40.72 12.15 3.44
CA ASP A 312 -40.09 12.20 4.77
C ASP A 312 -38.85 11.31 4.90
N TRP A 313 -38.58 10.40 3.95
CA TRP A 313 -37.36 9.58 3.92
C TRP A 313 -36.23 10.19 3.09
N PHE A 314 -36.54 11.26 2.38
CA PHE A 314 -35.58 11.90 1.47
C PHE A 314 -35.21 13.31 1.93
N VAL A 315 -34.04 13.78 1.49
CA VAL A 315 -33.68 15.18 1.55
C VAL A 315 -34.64 15.94 0.64
N THR A 316 -35.20 17.04 1.14
CA THR A 316 -36.19 17.83 0.39
C THR A 316 -35.68 19.20 -0.01
N ASP A 317 -36.21 19.74 -1.10
CA ASP A 317 -36.02 21.10 -1.54
C ASP A 317 -36.78 22.10 -0.64
N GLU A 318 -36.78 23.39 -1.01
CA GLU A 318 -37.49 24.44 -0.28
C GLU A 318 -39.02 24.33 -0.36
N LYS A 319 -39.53 23.51 -1.28
CA LYS A 319 -40.96 23.23 -1.47
C LYS A 319 -41.36 21.89 -0.86
N GLU A 320 -40.51 21.35 0.00
CA GLU A 320 -40.73 20.05 0.70
C GLU A 320 -40.88 18.84 -0.26
N ARG A 321 -40.39 18.95 -1.50
CA ARG A 321 -40.38 17.83 -2.45
C ARG A 321 -39.03 17.13 -2.37
N PRO A 322 -38.95 15.82 -2.63
CA PRO A 322 -37.68 15.09 -2.73
C PRO A 322 -36.72 15.82 -3.67
N ALA A 323 -35.55 16.19 -3.14
CA ALA A 323 -34.55 16.95 -3.87
C ALA A 323 -33.82 16.08 -4.89
N ARG A 324 -33.55 16.63 -6.07
CA ARG A 324 -32.87 15.93 -7.16
C ARG A 324 -31.46 16.44 -7.37
N GLY A 325 -30.50 15.52 -7.43
CA GLY A 325 -29.18 15.74 -7.95
C GLY A 325 -29.10 15.42 -9.46
N ASN A 326 -27.95 15.70 -10.07
CA ASN A 326 -27.74 15.38 -11.49
C ASN A 326 -27.52 13.88 -11.72
N TRP A 327 -26.61 13.27 -10.94
CA TRP A 327 -26.25 11.86 -11.10
C TRP A 327 -26.98 10.98 -10.09
N ILE A 328 -27.14 11.48 -8.85
CA ILE A 328 -27.69 10.69 -7.75
C ILE A 328 -29.22 10.57 -7.79
N GLU A 329 -29.94 11.34 -8.62
CA GLU A 329 -31.38 11.51 -8.63
C GLU A 329 -31.89 11.95 -7.27
N PHE A 330 -32.42 11.06 -6.43
CA PHE A 330 -32.90 11.38 -5.11
C PHE A 330 -31.92 10.96 -4.01
N SER A 331 -31.89 11.70 -2.92
CA SER A 331 -30.98 11.47 -1.79
C SER A 331 -31.73 11.03 -0.57
N LEU A 332 -31.48 9.77 -0.14
CA LEU A 332 -32.02 9.26 1.11
C LEU A 332 -31.48 10.09 2.29
N ASP A 333 -32.33 10.51 3.23
CA ASP A 333 -31.89 11.17 4.46
C ASP A 333 -31.39 10.10 5.46
N ALA A 334 -30.11 9.82 5.44
CA ALA A 334 -29.50 8.82 6.32
C ALA A 334 -29.38 9.27 7.80
N SER A 335 -29.89 10.44 8.17
CA SER A 335 -30.11 10.79 9.56
C SER A 335 -31.39 10.17 10.15
N LYS A 336 -32.22 9.57 9.29
CA LYS A 336 -33.44 8.83 9.66
C LYS A 336 -33.17 7.33 9.67
N ALA A 337 -33.14 6.75 10.86
CA ALA A 337 -32.80 5.33 11.04
C ALA A 337 -33.80 4.41 10.28
N GLU A 338 -35.10 4.73 10.28
CA GLU A 338 -36.13 4.00 9.58
C GLU A 338 -35.89 3.91 8.06
N ALA A 339 -35.45 5.01 7.43
CA ALA A 339 -35.14 5.04 6.01
C ALA A 339 -33.91 4.20 5.69
N VAL A 340 -32.86 4.26 6.51
CA VAL A 340 -31.65 3.45 6.39
C VAL A 340 -31.94 1.98 6.62
N ASP A 341 -32.75 1.65 7.63
CA ASP A 341 -33.13 0.28 7.96
C ASP A 341 -33.98 -0.37 6.88
N ALA A 342 -34.82 0.40 6.20
CA ALA A 342 -35.66 -0.08 5.12
C ALA A 342 -34.92 -0.14 3.77
N MET A 343 -34.06 0.82 3.45
CA MET A 343 -33.52 0.98 2.09
C MET A 343 -32.06 0.54 1.94
N VAL A 344 -31.22 0.71 2.96
CA VAL A 344 -29.77 0.44 2.85
C VAL A 344 -29.42 -0.95 3.39
N ARG A 345 -29.80 -1.24 4.62
CA ARG A 345 -29.41 -2.48 5.30
C ARG A 345 -29.84 -3.76 4.59
N PRO A 346 -31.09 -3.90 4.06
CA PRO A 346 -31.50 -5.12 3.40
C PRO A 346 -30.66 -5.47 2.17
N VAL A 347 -30.19 -4.45 1.42
CA VAL A 347 -29.33 -4.65 0.26
C VAL A 347 -28.04 -5.38 0.66
N TYR A 348 -27.29 -4.80 1.59
CA TYR A 348 -25.96 -5.33 1.96
C TYR A 348 -26.07 -6.63 2.77
N ARG A 349 -27.11 -6.79 3.56
CA ARG A 349 -27.41 -8.06 4.22
C ARG A 349 -27.70 -9.14 3.20
N GLY A 350 -28.60 -8.90 2.23
CA GLY A 350 -28.96 -9.85 1.21
C GLY A 350 -27.76 -10.23 0.32
N LEU A 351 -26.98 -9.26 -0.14
CA LEU A 351 -25.78 -9.54 -0.92
C LEU A 351 -24.77 -10.38 -0.14
N ARG A 352 -24.53 -10.04 1.13
CA ARG A 352 -23.63 -10.82 2.00
C ARG A 352 -24.16 -12.26 2.18
N GLU A 353 -25.45 -12.45 2.42
CA GLU A 353 -26.08 -13.77 2.59
C GLU A 353 -26.03 -14.61 1.30
N MET A 354 -26.05 -13.98 0.13
CA MET A 354 -25.77 -14.65 -1.15
C MET A 354 -24.33 -15.12 -1.28
N GLY A 355 -23.38 -14.57 -0.47
CA GLY A 355 -21.99 -14.99 -0.40
C GLY A 355 -20.98 -14.04 -1.03
N TRP A 356 -21.34 -12.79 -1.31
CA TRP A 356 -20.43 -11.75 -1.74
C TRP A 356 -19.49 -11.33 -0.59
N GLU A 357 -18.22 -11.05 -0.91
CA GLU A 357 -17.15 -10.79 0.08
C GLU A 357 -16.40 -9.47 -0.12
N TYR A 358 -16.55 -8.86 -1.29
CA TYR A 358 -15.98 -7.56 -1.63
C TYR A 358 -17.11 -6.67 -2.12
N PHE A 359 -17.23 -5.48 -1.55
CA PHE A 359 -18.29 -4.52 -1.83
C PHE A 359 -17.70 -3.21 -2.33
N LYS A 360 -17.99 -2.83 -3.57
CA LYS A 360 -17.69 -1.50 -4.10
C LYS A 360 -18.94 -0.64 -3.99
N VAL A 361 -18.83 0.49 -3.31
CA VAL A 361 -19.93 1.48 -3.19
C VAL A 361 -19.55 2.72 -3.95
N ASP A 362 -20.31 3.00 -4.98
CA ASP A 362 -20.04 4.11 -5.89
C ASP A 362 -20.81 5.38 -5.52
N ALA A 363 -20.42 6.49 -6.17
CA ALA A 363 -21.06 7.80 -6.08
C ALA A 363 -21.10 8.43 -4.68
N LEU A 364 -20.27 7.97 -3.75
CA LEU A 364 -20.20 8.51 -2.39
C LEU A 364 -19.97 10.01 -2.38
N ARG A 365 -19.19 10.54 -3.32
CA ARG A 365 -19.01 11.98 -3.50
C ARG A 365 -20.30 12.67 -3.91
N HIS A 366 -21.07 12.08 -4.82
CA HIS A 366 -22.33 12.65 -5.29
C HIS A 366 -23.36 12.71 -4.15
N LEU A 367 -23.47 11.67 -3.34
CA LEU A 367 -24.30 11.73 -2.13
C LEU A 367 -23.92 12.93 -1.23
N ARG A 368 -22.61 13.14 -1.05
CA ARG A 368 -22.11 14.20 -0.18
C ARG A 368 -22.39 15.59 -0.73
N TYR A 369 -22.22 15.83 -2.03
CA TYR A 369 -22.31 17.15 -2.66
C TYR A 369 -23.65 17.42 -3.31
N GLU A 370 -24.11 16.58 -4.22
CA GLU A 370 -25.40 16.77 -4.91
C GLU A 370 -26.56 16.50 -3.97
N GLY A 371 -26.42 15.45 -3.16
CA GLY A 371 -27.46 15.04 -2.23
C GLY A 371 -27.57 15.92 -0.99
N TYR A 372 -26.44 16.17 -0.33
CA TYR A 372 -26.47 16.79 1.00
C TYR A 372 -25.99 18.24 1.01
N ASN A 373 -24.82 18.56 0.46
CA ASN A 373 -24.31 19.94 0.46
C ASN A 373 -25.18 20.90 -0.34
N ALA A 374 -25.65 20.49 -1.52
CA ALA A 374 -26.52 21.31 -2.35
C ALA A 374 -27.84 21.63 -1.62
N HIS A 375 -28.22 20.82 -0.67
CA HIS A 375 -29.44 20.95 0.15
C HIS A 375 -29.17 21.15 1.63
N ALA A 376 -28.04 21.79 1.98
CA ALA A 376 -27.63 22.01 3.37
C ALA A 376 -28.72 22.72 4.21
N GLY A 377 -29.54 23.57 3.60
CA GLY A 377 -30.68 24.23 4.24
C GLY A 377 -31.71 23.25 4.82
N TYR A 378 -31.88 22.08 4.20
CA TYR A 378 -32.72 21.00 4.72
C TYR A 378 -32.24 20.53 6.10
N PHE A 379 -30.93 20.22 6.21
CA PHE A 379 -30.33 19.73 7.46
C PHE A 379 -30.41 20.80 8.57
N VAL A 380 -30.19 22.08 8.23
CA VAL A 380 -30.32 23.20 9.17
C VAL A 380 -31.77 23.32 9.69
N ARG A 381 -32.78 23.34 8.80
CA ARG A 381 -34.20 23.41 9.16
C ARG A 381 -34.62 22.27 10.08
N ASN A 382 -34.14 21.05 9.79
CA ASN A 382 -34.45 19.85 10.55
C ASN A 382 -33.54 19.63 11.77
N LYS A 383 -32.62 20.56 12.08
CA LYS A 383 -31.65 20.47 13.19
C LYS A 383 -30.85 19.17 13.16
N ARG A 384 -30.35 18.78 11.99
CA ARG A 384 -29.59 17.57 11.74
C ARG A 384 -28.18 17.91 11.30
N ASP A 385 -27.20 17.08 11.69
CA ASP A 385 -25.83 17.18 11.22
C ASP A 385 -25.70 16.43 9.88
N LEU A 386 -25.39 17.19 8.85
CA LEU A 386 -25.20 16.69 7.48
C LEU A 386 -24.05 15.69 7.38
N VAL A 387 -22.94 15.93 8.10
CA VAL A 387 -21.76 15.03 8.07
C VAL A 387 -22.09 13.74 8.81
N ALA A 388 -22.78 13.82 9.94
CA ALA A 388 -23.25 12.65 10.67
C ALA A 388 -24.23 11.82 9.82
N ALA A 389 -25.16 12.46 9.11
CA ALA A 389 -26.06 11.78 8.17
C ALA A 389 -25.28 11.05 7.06
N TYR A 390 -24.31 11.73 6.45
CA TYR A 390 -23.46 11.12 5.42
C TYR A 390 -22.69 9.90 5.93
N ARG A 391 -22.09 10.01 7.12
CA ARG A 391 -21.41 8.88 7.75
C ARG A 391 -22.37 7.75 8.09
N SER A 392 -23.57 8.05 8.58
CA SER A 392 -24.58 7.05 8.97
C SER A 392 -24.96 6.11 7.82
N TYR A 393 -25.01 6.63 6.59
CA TYR A 393 -25.24 5.80 5.40
C TYR A 393 -24.17 4.71 5.26
N VAL A 394 -22.89 5.09 5.26
CA VAL A 394 -21.77 4.16 5.08
C VAL A 394 -21.54 3.30 6.33
N GLU A 395 -21.84 3.81 7.52
CA GLU A 395 -21.80 3.05 8.77
C GLU A 395 -22.85 1.91 8.77
N ALA A 396 -24.02 2.15 8.19
CA ALA A 396 -25.04 1.11 8.03
C ALA A 396 -24.54 -0.02 7.12
N ILE A 397 -23.94 0.33 5.99
CA ILE A 397 -23.28 -0.63 5.09
C ILE A 397 -22.22 -1.44 5.86
N ARG A 398 -21.30 -0.77 6.51
CA ARG A 398 -20.22 -1.41 7.27
C ARG A 398 -20.73 -2.34 8.37
N ARG A 399 -21.81 -1.98 9.04
CA ARG A 399 -22.44 -2.83 10.07
C ARG A 399 -23.04 -4.10 9.48
N GLU A 400 -23.70 -4.02 8.33
CA GLU A 400 -24.31 -5.19 7.69
C GLU A 400 -23.28 -6.16 7.11
N ILE A 401 -22.23 -5.66 6.45
CA ILE A 401 -21.20 -6.53 5.89
C ILE A 401 -20.17 -7.00 6.94
N GLY A 402 -20.00 -6.29 8.06
CA GLY A 402 -18.98 -6.60 9.06
C GLY A 402 -17.59 -6.15 8.64
N ARG A 403 -16.55 -6.55 9.40
CA ARG A 403 -15.14 -6.20 9.14
C ARG A 403 -14.34 -7.31 8.45
N ASP A 404 -14.95 -8.44 8.21
CA ASP A 404 -14.32 -9.60 7.57
C ASP A 404 -14.43 -9.54 6.03
N TYR A 405 -15.16 -8.57 5.51
CA TYR A 405 -15.35 -8.31 4.10
C TYR A 405 -14.84 -6.93 3.70
N PHE A 406 -14.26 -6.86 2.49
CA PHE A 406 -13.64 -5.65 1.98
C PHE A 406 -14.69 -4.64 1.51
N LEU A 407 -14.57 -3.39 1.93
CA LEU A 407 -15.41 -2.27 1.50
C LEU A 407 -14.57 -1.22 0.79
N LEU A 408 -14.81 -1.07 -0.51
CA LEU A 408 -14.22 -0.04 -1.36
C LEU A 408 -15.20 1.12 -1.54
N GLY A 409 -14.74 2.34 -1.23
CA GLY A 409 -15.45 3.56 -1.61
C GLY A 409 -14.99 4.06 -2.98
N CYS A 410 -15.91 4.13 -3.93
CA CYS A 410 -15.65 4.69 -5.26
C CYS A 410 -16.19 6.11 -5.34
N TRP A 411 -15.51 6.99 -6.10
CA TRP A 411 -15.77 8.42 -6.12
C TRP A 411 -15.86 9.01 -4.71
N GLY A 412 -14.96 8.55 -3.83
CA GLY A 412 -15.15 8.68 -2.41
C GLY A 412 -13.94 9.09 -1.61
N ILE A 413 -12.98 9.86 -2.18
CA ILE A 413 -11.95 10.46 -1.33
C ILE A 413 -12.60 11.50 -0.45
N ARG A 414 -13.14 11.01 0.66
CA ARG A 414 -13.83 11.81 1.67
C ARG A 414 -13.22 11.53 3.02
N PRO A 415 -12.54 12.52 3.63
CA PRO A 415 -12.01 12.37 4.99
C PRO A 415 -13.07 11.91 6.00
N GLU A 416 -14.33 12.26 5.77
CA GLU A 416 -15.46 11.83 6.58
C GLU A 416 -15.66 10.31 6.59
N LEU A 417 -15.18 9.58 5.58
CA LEU A 417 -15.33 8.12 5.49
C LEU A 417 -14.15 7.34 6.09
N ILE A 418 -13.15 8.03 6.60
CA ILE A 418 -12.02 7.40 7.30
C ILE A 418 -12.53 6.54 8.46
N GLY A 419 -11.98 5.33 8.57
CA GLY A 419 -12.37 4.33 9.57
C GLY A 419 -13.57 3.47 9.17
N LEU A 420 -14.29 3.82 8.10
CA LEU A 420 -15.42 3.04 7.58
C LEU A 420 -15.02 2.19 6.36
N LEU A 421 -14.23 2.75 5.46
CA LEU A 421 -13.72 2.08 4.26
C LEU A 421 -12.43 1.31 4.52
N ASP A 422 -12.23 0.18 3.84
CA ASP A 422 -10.97 -0.56 3.80
C ASP A 422 -10.08 -0.09 2.65
N GLY A 423 -10.69 0.30 1.53
CA GLY A 423 -10.05 0.90 0.37
C GLY A 423 -10.83 2.10 -0.16
N CYS A 424 -10.14 2.98 -0.87
CA CYS A 424 -10.75 4.16 -1.46
C CYS A 424 -10.12 4.47 -2.82
N ARG A 425 -10.96 4.72 -3.83
CA ARG A 425 -10.55 5.28 -5.11
C ARG A 425 -9.89 6.65 -4.90
N ILE A 426 -8.68 6.83 -5.42
CA ILE A 426 -7.86 8.03 -5.25
C ILE A 426 -7.79 8.91 -6.49
N GLY A 427 -8.62 8.68 -7.48
CA GLY A 427 -8.76 9.45 -8.70
C GLY A 427 -10.19 9.44 -9.24
N THR A 428 -10.37 10.07 -10.39
CA THR A 428 -11.57 9.94 -11.22
C THR A 428 -11.57 8.58 -11.94
N ASP A 429 -12.55 8.30 -12.79
CA ASP A 429 -12.53 7.10 -13.63
C ASP A 429 -11.33 7.14 -14.59
N GLY A 430 -10.61 6.02 -14.66
CA GLY A 430 -9.33 5.88 -15.32
C GLY A 430 -8.13 5.90 -14.38
N PHE A 431 -7.06 5.19 -14.75
CA PHE A 431 -5.89 4.97 -13.89
C PHE A 431 -5.21 6.29 -13.45
N SER A 432 -5.09 6.52 -12.15
CA SER A 432 -4.62 7.78 -11.57
C SER A 432 -3.17 7.74 -11.08
N TYR A 433 -2.22 8.08 -11.96
CA TYR A 433 -0.80 8.29 -11.58
C TYR A 433 -0.63 9.44 -10.57
N ALA A 434 -1.37 10.53 -10.77
CA ALA A 434 -1.32 11.67 -9.88
C ALA A 434 -1.90 11.36 -8.50
N GLY A 435 -2.97 10.55 -8.44
CA GLY A 435 -3.55 10.07 -7.18
C GLY A 435 -2.55 9.26 -6.36
N LEU A 436 -1.75 8.38 -7.00
CA LEU A 436 -0.70 7.63 -6.32
C LEU A 436 0.36 8.55 -5.67
N ALA A 437 0.74 9.64 -6.32
CA ALA A 437 1.68 10.61 -5.77
C ALA A 437 1.04 11.47 -4.66
N GLN A 438 -0.17 11.97 -4.90
CA GLN A 438 -0.87 12.88 -3.99
C GLN A 438 -1.25 12.21 -2.68
N PHE A 439 -1.77 10.97 -2.74
CA PHE A 439 -2.22 10.20 -1.58
C PHE A 439 -1.20 9.16 -1.11
N ASN A 440 0.07 9.29 -1.52
CA ASN A 440 1.14 8.38 -1.13
C ASN A 440 1.16 8.07 0.37
N SER A 441 1.14 9.12 1.20
CA SER A 441 1.21 8.99 2.65
C SER A 441 -0.07 8.44 3.29
N TRP A 442 -1.17 8.29 2.54
CA TRP A 442 -2.41 7.70 3.04
C TRP A 442 -2.47 6.19 2.85
N ASN A 443 -1.74 5.69 1.83
CA ASN A 443 -1.77 4.27 1.51
C ASN A 443 -1.25 3.41 2.66
N ASN A 444 -2.06 2.45 3.09
CA ASN A 444 -1.79 1.56 4.22
C ASN A 444 -1.56 2.28 5.58
N VAL A 445 -1.98 3.54 5.67
CA VAL A 445 -2.07 4.33 6.92
C VAL A 445 -3.50 4.71 7.21
N VAL A 446 -4.19 5.29 6.23
CA VAL A 446 -5.60 5.71 6.35
C VAL A 446 -6.53 4.59 5.87
N TRP A 447 -6.29 4.09 4.67
CA TRP A 447 -6.94 2.96 3.98
C TRP A 447 -5.99 2.39 2.92
N ARG A 448 -6.46 1.46 2.07
CA ARG A 448 -5.75 1.05 0.87
C ARG A 448 -6.16 1.95 -0.30
N ASN A 449 -5.17 2.52 -0.97
CA ASN A 449 -5.41 3.34 -2.16
C ASN A 449 -5.82 2.47 -3.35
N ASP A 450 -6.85 2.90 -4.07
CA ASP A 450 -7.27 2.33 -5.34
C ASP A 450 -7.01 3.35 -6.47
N PRO A 451 -5.98 3.14 -7.31
CA PRO A 451 -5.67 4.04 -8.42
C PRO A 451 -6.59 3.87 -9.62
N ASP A 452 -7.61 3.05 -9.53
CA ASP A 452 -8.50 2.55 -10.56
C ASP A 452 -7.95 1.36 -11.35
N HIS A 453 -8.76 0.89 -12.30
CA HIS A 453 -8.54 -0.32 -13.06
C HIS A 453 -7.46 -0.14 -14.12
N ILE A 454 -6.72 -1.19 -14.36
CA ILE A 454 -5.65 -1.25 -15.37
C ILE A 454 -6.16 -1.95 -16.61
N GLU A 455 -6.08 -1.26 -17.75
CA GLU A 455 -6.26 -1.82 -19.09
C GLU A 455 -4.91 -2.19 -19.68
N LEU A 456 -4.67 -3.49 -19.88
CA LEU A 456 -3.39 -3.98 -20.39
C LEU A 456 -3.14 -3.62 -21.87
N ASN A 457 -4.17 -3.20 -22.59
CA ASN A 457 -4.03 -2.72 -23.96
C ASN A 457 -3.39 -1.32 -24.06
N GLU A 458 -3.37 -0.55 -22.96
CA GLU A 458 -2.87 0.83 -22.97
C GLU A 458 -1.45 0.94 -22.41
N ASP A 459 -1.33 1.21 -21.10
CA ASP A 459 -0.05 1.53 -20.44
C ASP A 459 0.36 0.44 -19.44
N ARG A 460 0.25 -0.82 -19.84
CA ARG A 460 0.36 -2.00 -18.98
C ARG A 460 1.63 -2.09 -18.14
N TYR A 461 2.78 -1.76 -18.71
CA TYR A 461 4.07 -1.88 -18.01
C TYR A 461 4.27 -0.80 -16.95
N LYS A 462 3.78 0.40 -17.21
CA LYS A 462 3.89 1.52 -16.28
C LYS A 462 2.86 1.44 -15.16
N SER A 463 1.58 1.23 -15.50
CA SER A 463 0.49 1.18 -14.52
C SER A 463 0.65 0.00 -13.54
N THR A 464 0.96 -1.21 -14.04
CA THR A 464 1.21 -2.36 -13.19
C THR A 464 2.44 -2.18 -12.30
N LEU A 465 3.53 -1.61 -12.83
CA LEU A 465 4.73 -1.32 -12.08
C LEU A 465 4.46 -0.39 -10.89
N VAL A 466 3.89 0.79 -11.12
CA VAL A 466 3.71 1.77 -10.04
C VAL A 466 2.71 1.30 -8.99
N THR A 467 1.68 0.55 -9.39
CA THR A 467 0.73 -0.06 -8.46
C THR A 467 1.42 -1.09 -7.56
N SER A 468 2.27 -1.94 -8.16
CA SER A 468 3.05 -2.93 -7.41
C SER A 468 4.03 -2.28 -6.43
N LEU A 469 4.77 -1.25 -6.86
CA LEU A 469 5.77 -0.56 -6.01
C LEU A 469 5.13 0.23 -4.87
N THR A 470 3.90 0.71 -5.05
CA THR A 470 3.18 1.40 -3.98
C THR A 470 2.40 0.46 -3.06
N GLY A 471 2.22 -0.81 -3.43
CA GLY A 471 1.39 -1.75 -2.67
C GLY A 471 -0.09 -1.35 -2.67
N SER A 472 -0.53 -0.65 -3.70
CA SER A 472 -1.92 -0.21 -3.89
C SER A 472 -2.81 -1.35 -4.38
N ILE A 473 -4.11 -1.14 -4.43
CA ILE A 473 -5.07 -2.09 -5.01
C ILE A 473 -4.75 -2.27 -6.49
N LEU A 474 -4.65 -3.52 -6.95
CA LEU A 474 -4.27 -3.89 -8.31
C LEU A 474 -5.44 -4.61 -8.99
N LEU A 475 -6.27 -3.88 -9.71
CA LEU A 475 -7.41 -4.43 -10.44
C LEU A 475 -7.20 -4.30 -11.94
N LEU A 476 -7.45 -5.40 -12.66
CA LEU A 476 -7.46 -5.45 -14.13
C LEU A 476 -8.89 -5.32 -14.64
N THR A 477 -9.07 -4.91 -15.90
CA THR A 477 -10.41 -4.71 -16.47
C THR A 477 -10.47 -5.01 -17.97
N ASP A 478 -9.68 -5.96 -18.45
CA ASP A 478 -9.75 -6.38 -19.86
C ASP A 478 -10.64 -7.61 -20.04
N LYS A 479 -11.03 -7.88 -21.27
CA LYS A 479 -11.74 -9.11 -21.64
C LYS A 479 -10.84 -10.33 -21.41
N PRO A 480 -11.39 -11.48 -21.00
CA PRO A 480 -10.63 -12.66 -20.60
C PRO A 480 -9.70 -13.23 -21.69
N GLU A 481 -10.03 -13.02 -22.97
CA GLU A 481 -9.19 -13.48 -24.09
C GLU A 481 -7.80 -12.84 -24.08
N LEU A 482 -7.69 -11.58 -23.65
CA LEU A 482 -6.43 -10.84 -23.59
C LEU A 482 -5.45 -11.52 -22.61
N TYR A 483 -5.93 -12.06 -21.51
CA TYR A 483 -5.08 -12.71 -20.50
C TYR A 483 -4.46 -14.03 -20.96
N ARG A 484 -4.92 -14.58 -22.09
CA ARG A 484 -4.31 -15.77 -22.73
C ARG A 484 -3.24 -15.42 -23.76
N THR A 485 -2.93 -14.14 -23.93
CA THR A 485 -1.88 -13.62 -24.80
C THR A 485 -0.68 -13.14 -24.00
N GLU A 486 0.40 -12.77 -24.67
CA GLU A 486 1.59 -12.17 -24.04
C GLU A 486 1.31 -10.82 -23.36
N ALA A 487 0.18 -10.18 -23.66
CA ALA A 487 -0.23 -8.93 -23.01
C ALA A 487 -0.38 -9.06 -21.48
N VAL A 488 -0.60 -10.28 -20.97
CA VAL A 488 -0.75 -10.56 -19.54
C VAL A 488 0.58 -10.48 -18.76
N GLU A 489 1.74 -10.50 -19.44
CA GLU A 489 3.05 -10.62 -18.80
C GLU A 489 3.29 -9.53 -17.73
N PRO A 490 3.09 -8.22 -17.97
CA PRO A 490 3.31 -7.21 -16.93
C PRO A 490 2.39 -7.40 -15.70
N ALA A 491 1.16 -7.87 -15.89
CA ALA A 491 0.27 -8.21 -14.78
C ALA A 491 0.83 -9.35 -13.92
N ARG A 492 1.32 -10.42 -14.55
CA ARG A 492 1.97 -11.55 -13.84
C ARG A 492 3.20 -11.12 -13.06
N ARG A 493 3.97 -10.13 -13.57
CA ARG A 493 5.19 -9.63 -12.91
C ARG A 493 4.92 -8.57 -11.85
N ALA A 494 3.72 -8.01 -11.77
CA ALA A 494 3.32 -7.02 -10.78
C ALA A 494 2.63 -7.61 -9.54
N ALA A 495 2.20 -8.85 -9.59
CA ALA A 495 1.46 -9.52 -8.52
C ALA A 495 2.22 -10.75 -7.95
N PRO A 496 2.01 -11.05 -6.66
CA PRO A 496 1.18 -10.35 -5.70
C PRO A 496 1.80 -9.01 -5.27
N VAL A 497 0.99 -8.01 -4.99
CA VAL A 497 1.48 -6.75 -4.42
C VAL A 497 1.96 -6.95 -2.99
N LEU A 498 3.08 -6.34 -2.64
CA LEU A 498 3.62 -6.41 -1.29
C LEU A 498 2.82 -5.52 -0.32
N TRP A 499 2.80 -5.92 0.95
CA TRP A 499 2.41 -5.00 2.00
C TRP A 499 3.49 -3.91 2.14
N THR A 500 3.10 -2.65 1.95
CA THR A 500 4.01 -1.52 2.03
C THR A 500 3.57 -0.51 3.08
N ARG A 501 4.49 0.38 3.46
CA ARG A 501 4.21 1.59 4.23
C ARG A 501 4.81 2.79 3.50
N PRO A 502 4.21 3.98 3.61
CA PRO A 502 4.81 5.17 3.03
C PRO A 502 6.13 5.49 3.74
N GLY A 503 7.18 5.77 2.96
CA GLY A 503 8.44 6.27 3.51
C GLY A 503 8.39 7.75 3.90
N GLN A 504 7.29 8.44 3.63
CA GLN A 504 7.11 9.89 3.77
C GLN A 504 5.72 10.20 4.33
N ILE A 505 5.67 10.99 5.40
CA ILE A 505 4.41 11.38 6.08
C ILE A 505 4.35 12.88 6.35
N PHE A 506 4.83 13.71 5.46
CA PHE A 506 4.97 15.15 5.66
C PHE A 506 3.75 15.81 6.32
N ASP A 507 3.99 16.89 7.04
CA ASP A 507 2.93 17.81 7.49
C ASP A 507 2.12 18.29 6.27
N VAL A 508 0.83 18.54 6.50
CA VAL A 508 0.05 19.27 5.52
C VAL A 508 0.71 20.63 5.36
N ASP A 509 1.18 20.92 4.16
CA ASP A 509 1.56 22.27 3.80
C ASP A 509 0.33 23.17 4.01
N PRO A 510 0.41 24.22 4.86
CA PRO A 510 -0.71 25.12 5.07
C PRO A 510 -1.26 25.74 3.79
N SER A 511 -0.44 25.89 2.74
CA SER A 511 -0.87 26.28 1.39
C SER A 511 -1.67 25.19 0.68
N ARG A 512 -1.52 23.92 1.10
CA ARG A 512 -2.23 22.75 0.60
C ARG A 512 -3.34 22.26 1.53
N SER A 513 -3.38 22.68 2.81
CA SER A 513 -4.53 22.41 3.68
C SER A 513 -5.80 23.05 3.13
N GLY A 514 -5.66 24.15 2.36
CA GLY A 514 -6.70 24.64 1.50
C GLY A 514 -7.19 23.64 0.43
N GLU A 515 -6.37 22.71 -0.05
CA GLU A 515 -6.78 21.68 -1.00
C GLU A 515 -7.60 20.57 -0.36
N LEU A 516 -7.25 20.12 0.84
CA LEU A 516 -8.08 19.17 1.57
C LEU A 516 -9.40 19.80 2.03
N SER A 517 -9.40 21.07 2.42
CA SER A 517 -10.63 21.82 2.71
C SER A 517 -11.36 22.26 1.43
N ARG A 518 -10.65 22.51 0.32
CA ARG A 518 -11.23 22.73 -1.00
C ARG A 518 -11.87 21.49 -1.57
N VAL A 519 -11.30 20.31 -1.35
CA VAL A 519 -11.99 19.04 -1.58
C VAL A 519 -13.34 19.01 -0.86
N GLY A 520 -13.47 19.72 0.25
CA GLY A 520 -14.71 19.93 1.00
C GLY A 520 -15.59 21.06 0.49
N ALA A 521 -15.03 22.13 -0.05
CA ALA A 521 -15.73 23.39 -0.31
C ALA A 521 -16.11 23.64 -1.79
N GLU A 522 -15.43 23.03 -2.75
CA GLU A 522 -15.56 23.40 -4.16
C GLU A 522 -16.67 22.70 -4.95
N VAL A 523 -17.52 21.93 -4.31
CA VAL A 523 -18.57 21.22 -5.02
C VAL A 523 -19.95 21.63 -4.55
N SER A 524 -20.21 22.91 -4.66
CA SER A 524 -21.58 23.38 -4.82
C SER A 524 -21.92 23.29 -6.32
N GLY A 525 -22.65 22.28 -6.74
CA GLY A 525 -23.44 22.29 -7.97
C GLY A 525 -22.91 21.61 -9.22
N SER A 526 -21.65 21.22 -9.34
CA SER A 526 -21.22 20.37 -10.47
C SER A 526 -20.18 19.37 -10.01
N GLY A 527 -20.60 18.14 -9.81
CA GLY A 527 -19.81 17.05 -9.23
C GLY A 527 -18.47 16.69 -9.87
N SER A 528 -17.96 17.47 -10.82
CA SER A 528 -16.86 17.08 -11.70
C SER A 528 -15.47 17.63 -11.36
N ARG A 529 -15.28 18.50 -10.35
CA ARG A 529 -13.98 19.17 -10.14
C ARG A 529 -13.31 18.97 -8.80
N VAL A 530 -13.58 17.90 -8.09
CA VAL A 530 -13.05 17.73 -6.73
C VAL A 530 -11.59 17.30 -6.68
N PHE A 531 -11.15 16.57 -7.66
CA PHE A 531 -9.77 16.17 -7.84
C PHE A 531 -9.41 16.31 -9.29
N ASP A 532 -9.01 17.49 -9.68
CA ASP A 532 -8.21 17.60 -10.88
C ASP A 532 -6.81 17.07 -10.53
N ALA A 533 -6.66 15.75 -10.69
CA ALA A 533 -5.37 15.09 -10.54
C ALA A 533 -4.33 15.67 -11.53
N GLY A 534 -4.74 16.47 -12.50
CA GLY A 534 -3.88 17.21 -13.40
C GLY A 534 -3.15 18.39 -12.76
N LEU A 535 -3.57 18.85 -11.57
CA LEU A 535 -2.90 19.95 -10.86
C LEU A 535 -1.71 19.48 -9.99
N GLN A 536 -1.56 18.17 -9.74
CA GLN A 536 -0.41 17.64 -9.02
C GLN A 536 0.56 16.99 -10.01
N PRO A 537 1.88 17.21 -9.85
CA PRO A 537 2.84 16.52 -10.67
C PRO A 537 2.70 15.01 -10.46
N THR A 538 2.64 14.27 -11.55
CA THR A 538 2.81 12.81 -11.50
C THR A 538 4.18 12.50 -10.91
N GLY A 539 4.28 11.45 -10.06
CA GLY A 539 5.57 11.03 -9.56
C GLY A 539 6.49 10.63 -10.72
N ASP A 540 7.71 11.18 -10.73
CA ASP A 540 8.74 10.81 -11.73
C ASP A 540 9.42 9.50 -11.37
N LEU A 541 9.58 9.26 -10.06
CA LEU A 541 10.19 8.08 -9.47
C LEU A 541 9.29 7.48 -8.40
N PHE A 542 9.06 6.18 -8.52
CA PHE A 542 8.40 5.35 -7.52
C PHE A 542 9.46 4.45 -6.90
N LEU A 543 9.64 4.58 -5.59
CA LEU A 543 10.66 3.88 -4.82
C LEU A 543 10.02 2.84 -3.92
N LEU A 544 10.51 1.61 -3.97
CA LEU A 544 10.19 0.58 -3.00
C LEU A 544 11.47 0.06 -2.35
N GLU A 545 11.65 0.37 -1.09
CA GLU A 545 12.67 -0.25 -0.26
C GLU A 545 12.20 -1.64 0.17
N ILE A 546 12.97 -2.65 -0.17
CA ILE A 546 12.75 -4.05 0.23
C ILE A 546 13.71 -4.35 1.36
N ALA A 547 13.18 -4.56 2.56
CA ALA A 547 13.95 -5.00 3.72
C ALA A 547 13.63 -6.46 4.03
N ARG A 548 14.63 -7.33 3.88
CA ARG A 548 14.54 -8.77 4.16
C ARG A 548 15.61 -9.17 5.20
N PRO A 549 15.42 -10.28 5.91
CA PRO A 549 16.42 -10.73 6.88
C PRO A 549 17.79 -10.99 6.30
N PHE A 550 17.88 -11.34 5.01
CA PHE A 550 19.13 -11.69 4.33
C PHE A 550 19.74 -10.51 3.54
N GLU A 551 18.95 -9.51 3.15
CA GLU A 551 19.43 -8.36 2.37
C GLU A 551 18.38 -7.24 2.33
N ASP A 552 18.84 -5.99 2.19
CA ASP A 552 18.02 -4.83 1.84
C ASP A 552 18.42 -4.33 0.44
N TRP A 553 17.42 -3.93 -0.37
CA TRP A 553 17.68 -3.29 -1.66
C TRP A 553 16.56 -2.32 -2.04
N MET A 554 16.82 -1.49 -3.02
CA MET A 554 15.87 -0.53 -3.54
C MET A 554 15.37 -0.96 -4.93
N VAL A 555 14.09 -0.75 -5.19
CA VAL A 555 13.50 -0.88 -6.54
C VAL A 555 12.95 0.46 -6.97
N LEU A 556 13.33 0.89 -8.15
CA LEU A 556 12.97 2.16 -8.76
C LEU A 556 12.03 1.93 -9.93
N GLY A 557 10.85 2.53 -9.91
CA GLY A 557 9.97 2.69 -11.06
C GLY A 557 10.16 4.08 -11.66
N ARG A 558 10.89 4.19 -12.77
CA ARG A 558 11.01 5.46 -13.49
C ARG A 558 9.94 5.55 -14.57
N THR A 559 9.12 6.59 -14.48
CA THR A 559 7.92 6.78 -15.35
C THR A 559 8.04 7.96 -16.31
N GLY A 560 8.96 8.89 -16.04
CA GLY A 560 9.21 10.11 -16.83
C GLY A 560 10.66 10.22 -17.32
N GLU A 561 10.93 11.18 -18.22
CA GLU A 561 12.27 11.48 -18.74
C GLU A 561 12.95 12.65 -17.99
N SER A 562 12.27 13.28 -17.04
CA SER A 562 12.78 14.42 -16.27
C SER A 562 14.02 14.05 -15.44
N VAL A 563 14.09 12.81 -14.96
CA VAL A 563 15.19 12.31 -14.14
C VAL A 563 16.28 11.71 -15.03
N ARG A 564 17.40 12.41 -15.18
CA ARG A 564 18.55 11.99 -16.00
C ARG A 564 19.68 11.38 -15.20
N GLU A 565 19.75 11.70 -13.93
CA GLU A 565 20.71 11.16 -12.97
C GLU A 565 19.99 10.83 -11.66
N ILE A 566 20.36 9.72 -11.05
CA ILE A 566 19.82 9.23 -9.78
C ILE A 566 20.99 9.11 -8.79
N ARG A 567 21.02 9.97 -7.78
CA ARG A 567 22.03 9.93 -6.73
C ARG A 567 21.59 8.97 -5.63
N PHE A 568 22.50 8.12 -5.18
CA PHE A 568 22.21 7.13 -4.12
C PHE A 568 21.81 7.79 -2.79
N ALA A 569 22.40 8.95 -2.47
CA ALA A 569 21.99 9.72 -1.30
C ALA A 569 20.50 10.15 -1.32
N ASP A 570 19.94 10.47 -2.50
CA ASP A 570 18.53 10.83 -2.64
C ASP A 570 17.60 9.62 -2.46
N LEU A 571 18.12 8.41 -2.66
CA LEU A 571 17.41 7.17 -2.40
C LEU A 571 17.50 6.74 -0.93
N GLY A 572 18.34 7.39 -0.12
CA GLY A 572 18.64 6.97 1.24
C GLY A 572 19.65 5.81 1.34
N LEU A 573 20.42 5.61 0.28
CA LEU A 573 21.54 4.68 0.23
C LEU A 573 22.87 5.41 0.55
N ASP A 574 23.85 4.67 1.04
CA ASP A 574 25.17 5.22 1.37
C ASP A 574 25.96 5.55 0.09
N PRO A 575 26.23 6.82 -0.23
CA PRO A 575 26.93 7.18 -1.46
C PRO A 575 28.42 6.75 -1.47
N GLY A 576 28.99 6.35 -0.33
CA GLY A 576 30.33 5.81 -0.24
C GLY A 576 30.46 4.33 -0.61
N LYS A 577 29.34 3.67 -0.90
CA LYS A 577 29.29 2.26 -1.31
C LYS A 577 29.08 2.12 -2.81
N GLU A 578 29.39 0.93 -3.33
CA GLU A 578 29.16 0.57 -4.71
C GLU A 578 27.90 -0.29 -4.84
N TYR A 579 27.08 -0.03 -5.86
CA TYR A 579 25.79 -0.72 -6.08
C TYR A 579 25.69 -1.27 -7.50
N PHE A 580 25.18 -2.46 -7.64
CA PHE A 580 24.70 -3.01 -8.90
C PHE A 580 23.32 -2.42 -9.22
N VAL A 581 23.13 -2.09 -10.51
CA VAL A 581 21.82 -1.66 -11.05
C VAL A 581 21.37 -2.63 -12.12
N PHE A 582 20.24 -3.29 -11.89
CA PHE A 582 19.63 -4.25 -12.81
C PHE A 582 18.30 -3.73 -13.33
N GLU A 583 18.11 -3.71 -14.64
CA GLU A 583 16.85 -3.30 -15.27
C GLU A 583 15.98 -4.53 -15.56
N PHE A 584 14.81 -4.57 -14.95
CA PHE A 584 13.93 -5.75 -14.91
C PHE A 584 13.28 -6.06 -16.26
N TRP A 585 12.72 -5.06 -16.95
CA TRP A 585 12.00 -5.33 -18.20
C TRP A 585 12.91 -5.82 -19.32
N THR A 586 14.06 -5.23 -19.47
CA THR A 586 15.06 -5.61 -20.47
C THR A 586 15.97 -6.77 -20.03
N ARG A 587 15.87 -7.19 -18.74
CA ARG A 587 16.68 -8.27 -18.15
C ARG A 587 18.18 -8.00 -18.23
N LYS A 588 18.62 -6.76 -18.01
CA LYS A 588 20.02 -6.35 -18.14
C LYS A 588 20.60 -5.81 -16.86
N LEU A 589 21.79 -6.27 -16.50
CA LEU A 589 22.64 -5.58 -15.54
C LEU A 589 23.23 -4.35 -16.23
N LEU A 590 22.93 -3.15 -15.74
CA LEU A 590 23.43 -1.89 -16.29
C LEU A 590 24.88 -1.64 -15.90
N GLY A 591 25.34 -2.18 -14.78
CA GLY A 591 26.69 -2.06 -14.25
C GLY A 591 26.72 -1.95 -12.74
N SER A 592 27.92 -1.56 -12.22
CA SER A 592 28.09 -1.16 -10.84
C SER A 592 28.50 0.32 -10.78
N PHE A 593 27.96 1.05 -9.80
CA PHE A 593 28.07 2.50 -9.70
C PHE A 593 28.33 2.93 -8.26
N THR A 594 29.00 4.09 -8.10
CA THR A 594 29.23 4.77 -6.82
C THR A 594 28.63 6.16 -6.93
N GLU A 595 28.11 6.72 -5.84
CA GLU A 595 27.46 8.03 -5.74
C GLU A 595 26.17 8.18 -6.56
N SER A 596 26.19 7.92 -7.88
CA SER A 596 25.05 8.09 -8.76
C SER A 596 25.12 7.19 -10.00
N PHE A 597 24.02 7.11 -10.74
CA PHE A 597 23.99 6.50 -12.07
C PHE A 597 22.99 7.21 -12.99
N ALA A 598 23.25 7.14 -14.30
CA ALA A 598 22.31 7.57 -15.33
C ALA A 598 21.44 6.38 -15.76
N PRO A 599 20.10 6.48 -15.62
CA PRO A 599 19.21 5.34 -15.91
C PRO A 599 19.09 5.00 -17.40
N GLY A 600 19.64 5.84 -18.29
CA GLY A 600 19.53 5.66 -19.73
C GLY A 600 18.13 5.96 -20.30
N PRO A 601 17.95 5.83 -21.62
CA PRO A 601 16.65 6.00 -22.26
C PRO A 601 15.71 4.84 -21.88
N ARG A 602 14.41 5.14 -21.82
CA ARG A 602 13.38 4.10 -21.65
C ARG A 602 13.20 3.34 -22.97
N ASP A 603 13.05 2.04 -22.87
CA ASP A 603 12.69 1.22 -24.02
C ASP A 603 11.27 1.61 -24.50
N PRO A 604 11.07 1.86 -25.81
CA PRO A 604 9.76 2.25 -26.35
C PRO A 604 8.63 1.26 -26.08
N LEU A 605 8.94 -0.05 -25.98
CA LEU A 605 7.97 -1.09 -25.66
C LEU A 605 7.43 -0.96 -24.24
N TYR A 606 8.34 -0.74 -23.28
CA TYR A 606 7.96 -0.73 -21.86
C TYR A 606 7.52 0.65 -21.36
N ARG A 607 7.99 1.73 -21.96
CA ARG A 607 7.66 3.13 -21.62
C ARG A 607 7.89 3.49 -20.15
N SER A 608 8.49 2.59 -19.40
CA SER A 608 8.90 2.69 -18.00
C SER A 608 10.17 1.89 -17.77
N GLN A 609 10.83 2.09 -16.63
CA GLN A 609 11.97 1.26 -16.20
C GLN A 609 11.71 0.77 -14.78
N ALA A 610 12.05 -0.49 -14.53
CA ALA A 610 12.01 -1.12 -13.21
C ALA A 610 13.44 -1.52 -12.83
N GLN A 611 14.11 -0.75 -11.98
CA GLN A 611 15.52 -0.90 -11.70
C GLN A 611 15.75 -1.33 -10.25
N ALA A 612 16.35 -2.51 -10.03
CA ALA A 612 16.83 -2.92 -8.72
C ALA A 612 18.22 -2.38 -8.46
N VAL A 613 18.43 -1.77 -7.30
CA VAL A 613 19.70 -1.22 -6.82
C VAL A 613 20.11 -2.03 -5.59
N ARG A 614 21.17 -2.84 -5.71
CA ARG A 614 21.69 -3.73 -4.66
C ARG A 614 23.12 -3.39 -4.32
N GLU A 615 23.47 -3.36 -3.04
CA GLU A 615 24.85 -3.17 -2.59
C GLU A 615 25.75 -4.28 -3.14
N ARG A 616 26.86 -3.88 -3.77
CA ARG A 616 27.83 -4.83 -4.33
C ARG A 616 28.54 -5.59 -3.21
N GLN A 617 28.50 -6.90 -3.27
CA GLN A 617 29.26 -7.78 -2.41
C GLN A 617 30.57 -8.23 -3.10
N LEU A 618 31.55 -8.63 -2.31
CA LEU A 618 32.84 -9.16 -2.81
C LEU A 618 32.77 -10.65 -3.17
N HIS A 619 31.63 -11.26 -3.05
CA HIS A 619 31.32 -12.65 -3.41
C HIS A 619 30.15 -12.69 -4.40
N PRO A 620 29.91 -13.83 -5.06
CA PRO A 620 28.71 -14.03 -5.89
C PRO A 620 27.44 -13.72 -5.13
N GLN A 621 26.51 -12.99 -5.76
CA GLN A 621 25.25 -12.59 -5.18
C GLN A 621 24.12 -12.60 -6.21
N VAL A 622 22.87 -12.80 -5.78
CA VAL A 622 21.69 -12.62 -6.63
C VAL A 622 21.47 -11.12 -6.83
N VAL A 623 21.37 -10.68 -8.07
CA VAL A 623 21.02 -9.27 -8.39
C VAL A 623 19.57 -9.11 -8.82
N ALA A 624 18.96 -10.15 -9.37
CA ALA A 624 17.56 -10.14 -9.75
C ALA A 624 17.01 -11.56 -9.96
N THR A 625 15.69 -11.64 -9.94
CA THR A 625 14.92 -12.80 -10.45
C THR A 625 13.89 -12.32 -11.46
N SER A 626 13.36 -13.22 -12.29
CA SER A 626 12.39 -12.86 -13.32
C SER A 626 10.93 -12.89 -12.87
N ARG A 627 10.65 -13.36 -11.64
CA ARG A 627 9.27 -13.62 -11.17
C ARG A 627 8.46 -12.35 -10.95
N HIS A 628 9.10 -11.30 -10.43
CA HIS A 628 8.38 -10.11 -9.99
C HIS A 628 9.22 -8.84 -10.19
N VAL A 629 8.58 -7.71 -10.48
CA VAL A 629 9.24 -6.40 -10.71
C VAL A 629 10.13 -5.94 -9.55
N THR A 630 9.97 -6.53 -8.37
CA THR A 630 10.82 -6.27 -7.20
C THR A 630 12.16 -7.01 -7.23
N CYS A 631 12.46 -7.76 -8.30
CA CYS A 631 13.73 -8.49 -8.48
C CYS A 631 14.08 -9.40 -7.29
N GLY A 632 13.10 -10.19 -6.82
CA GLY A 632 13.25 -11.10 -5.70
C GLY A 632 12.47 -10.74 -4.43
N GLY A 633 11.83 -9.56 -4.37
CA GLY A 633 11.11 -9.12 -3.17
C GLY A 633 9.86 -9.95 -2.83
N VAL A 634 9.29 -10.63 -3.81
CA VAL A 634 8.13 -11.52 -3.63
C VAL A 634 8.55 -12.98 -3.52
N ASP A 635 9.54 -13.37 -4.29
CA ASP A 635 9.86 -14.76 -4.54
C ASP A 635 11.06 -15.28 -3.76
N LEU A 636 12.09 -14.47 -3.45
CA LEU A 636 13.21 -14.91 -2.62
C LEU A 636 12.80 -15.00 -1.14
N ALA A 637 12.74 -16.22 -0.61
CA ALA A 637 12.45 -16.46 0.81
C ALA A 637 13.72 -16.42 1.66
N ASP A 638 14.84 -16.89 1.11
CA ASP A 638 16.14 -16.92 1.76
C ASP A 638 17.26 -16.91 0.71
N VAL A 639 18.40 -16.28 1.03
CA VAL A 639 19.63 -16.31 0.23
C VAL A 639 20.81 -16.32 1.18
N ARG A 640 21.77 -17.21 0.95
CA ARG A 640 22.97 -17.36 1.79
C ARG A 640 24.21 -17.61 0.95
N TRP A 641 25.31 -17.01 1.38
CA TRP A 641 26.64 -17.28 0.88
C TRP A 641 27.50 -17.92 1.96
N GLY A 642 28.17 -19.02 1.66
CA GLY A 642 29.12 -19.68 2.54
C GLY A 642 29.87 -20.79 1.84
N ASP A 643 31.11 -21.01 2.20
CA ASP A 643 31.96 -22.10 1.69
C ASP A 643 32.00 -22.22 0.16
N GLY A 644 32.02 -21.07 -0.53
CA GLY A 644 32.04 -21.03 -1.99
C GLY A 644 30.70 -21.33 -2.66
N THR A 645 29.62 -21.45 -1.91
CA THR A 645 28.28 -21.77 -2.40
C THR A 645 27.31 -20.62 -2.13
N LEU A 646 26.61 -20.18 -3.15
CA LEU A 646 25.44 -19.31 -3.05
C LEU A 646 24.18 -20.18 -3.11
N SER A 647 23.39 -20.18 -2.07
CA SER A 647 22.17 -20.99 -2.00
C SER A 647 20.97 -20.14 -1.65
N GLY A 648 19.77 -20.60 -2.04
CA GLY A 648 18.55 -19.89 -1.72
C GLY A 648 17.30 -20.72 -1.89
N ARG A 649 16.19 -20.10 -1.47
CA ARG A 649 14.84 -20.65 -1.59
C ARG A 649 13.95 -19.64 -2.30
N SER A 650 13.19 -20.12 -3.29
CA SER A 650 12.32 -19.25 -4.08
C SER A 650 10.89 -19.78 -4.18
N PHE A 651 9.91 -18.89 -4.19
CA PHE A 651 8.52 -19.20 -4.54
C PHE A 651 8.32 -19.05 -6.04
N VAL A 652 7.79 -20.09 -6.69
CA VAL A 652 7.61 -20.17 -8.13
C VAL A 652 6.20 -20.59 -8.51
N VAL A 653 5.83 -20.32 -9.75
CA VAL A 653 4.54 -20.73 -10.35
C VAL A 653 4.78 -21.82 -11.37
N ALA A 654 3.98 -22.89 -11.35
CA ALA A 654 4.08 -24.00 -12.27
C ALA A 654 4.00 -23.53 -13.74
N GLY A 655 4.93 -24.00 -14.56
CA GLY A 655 5.00 -23.66 -15.98
C GLY A 655 5.43 -22.24 -16.30
N ASP A 656 5.62 -21.35 -15.30
CA ASP A 656 6.17 -20.01 -15.48
C ASP A 656 7.70 -20.07 -15.40
N SER A 657 8.38 -19.69 -16.48
CA SER A 657 9.84 -19.72 -16.53
C SER A 657 10.44 -18.77 -15.49
N TYR A 658 11.39 -19.26 -14.71
CA TYR A 658 12.01 -18.54 -13.61
C TYR A 658 13.51 -18.38 -13.84
N ASP A 659 13.97 -17.15 -14.01
CA ASP A 659 15.39 -16.84 -14.15
C ASP A 659 15.96 -16.29 -12.85
N ILE A 660 17.16 -16.76 -12.49
CA ILE A 660 18.00 -16.21 -11.41
C ILE A 660 19.23 -15.56 -12.05
N TYR A 661 19.44 -14.29 -11.80
CA TYR A 661 20.60 -13.52 -12.25
C TYR A 661 21.57 -13.35 -11.08
N MET A 662 22.78 -13.89 -11.24
CA MET A 662 23.83 -13.83 -10.22
C MET A 662 25.03 -13.06 -10.76
N THR A 663 25.59 -12.13 -9.99
CA THR A 663 26.91 -11.55 -10.33
C THR A 663 28.02 -12.49 -9.91
N VAL A 664 29.07 -12.52 -10.74
CA VAL A 664 30.26 -13.33 -10.50
C VAL A 664 31.46 -12.37 -10.43
N PRO A 665 31.91 -11.97 -9.23
CA PRO A 665 33.06 -11.11 -9.07
C PRO A 665 34.34 -11.76 -9.62
N GLU A 666 35.31 -10.91 -9.96
CA GLU A 666 36.64 -11.37 -10.36
C GLU A 666 37.23 -12.33 -9.32
N GLY A 667 37.82 -13.42 -9.79
CA GLY A 667 38.32 -14.50 -8.95
C GLY A 667 37.35 -15.63 -8.64
N TYR A 668 36.11 -15.55 -9.14
CA TYR A 668 35.13 -16.63 -9.07
C TYR A 668 34.68 -17.08 -10.47
N ARG A 669 34.29 -18.34 -10.58
CA ARG A 669 33.52 -18.89 -11.73
C ARG A 669 32.46 -19.84 -11.20
N LEU A 670 31.29 -19.84 -11.82
CA LEU A 670 30.26 -20.85 -11.54
C LEU A 670 30.80 -22.20 -11.99
N ASP A 671 30.74 -23.20 -11.12
CA ASP A 671 31.16 -24.58 -11.38
C ASP A 671 29.94 -25.47 -11.57
N LYS A 672 28.96 -25.37 -10.70
CA LYS A 672 27.78 -26.23 -10.71
C LYS A 672 26.56 -25.43 -10.22
N PHE A 673 25.38 -25.75 -10.77
CA PHE A 673 24.10 -25.29 -10.27
C PHE A 673 23.15 -26.46 -10.10
N ASP A 674 22.57 -26.60 -8.92
CA ASP A 674 21.58 -27.61 -8.59
C ASP A 674 20.27 -26.95 -8.17
N CYS A 675 19.13 -27.57 -8.49
CA CYS A 675 17.81 -27.12 -8.07
C CYS A 675 16.90 -28.29 -7.74
N LEU A 676 16.25 -28.22 -6.61
CA LEU A 676 15.20 -29.16 -6.22
C LEU A 676 13.82 -28.50 -6.46
N GLY A 677 12.98 -29.17 -7.26
CA GLY A 677 11.60 -28.70 -7.53
C GLY A 677 11.44 -28.00 -8.89
N ALA A 678 12.52 -27.76 -9.63
CA ALA A 678 12.45 -27.24 -11.01
C ALA A 678 13.51 -27.87 -11.91
N THR A 679 13.26 -27.88 -13.22
CA THR A 679 14.21 -28.31 -14.22
C THR A 679 15.10 -27.14 -14.62
N VAL A 680 16.43 -27.33 -14.60
CA VAL A 680 17.37 -26.35 -15.15
C VAL A 680 17.33 -26.45 -16.68
N LEU A 681 16.85 -25.40 -17.34
CA LEU A 681 16.76 -25.36 -18.81
C LEU A 681 18.03 -24.81 -19.45
N GLU A 682 18.64 -23.80 -18.83
CA GLU A 682 19.80 -23.12 -19.39
C GLU A 682 20.63 -22.48 -18.26
N THR A 683 21.95 -22.51 -18.45
CA THR A 683 22.90 -21.69 -17.68
C THR A 683 23.74 -20.91 -18.67
N LYS A 684 23.74 -19.58 -18.59
CA LYS A 684 24.38 -18.71 -19.56
C LYS A 684 25.17 -17.60 -18.88
N ASN A 685 26.41 -17.41 -19.33
CA ASN A 685 27.22 -16.26 -18.94
C ASN A 685 26.81 -15.05 -19.78
N GLU A 686 26.49 -13.97 -19.13
CA GLU A 686 26.04 -12.69 -19.72
C GLU A 686 26.90 -11.52 -19.17
N GLY A 687 28.19 -11.52 -19.53
CA GLY A 687 29.14 -10.50 -19.06
C GLY A 687 29.45 -10.64 -17.57
N LEU A 688 28.99 -9.68 -16.77
CA LEU A 688 29.19 -9.66 -15.30
C LEU A 688 28.20 -10.58 -14.56
N THR A 689 27.24 -11.18 -15.25
CA THR A 689 26.22 -12.05 -14.65
C THR A 689 26.23 -13.45 -15.23
N VAL A 690 25.80 -14.39 -14.41
CA VAL A 690 25.34 -15.71 -14.86
C VAL A 690 23.84 -15.76 -14.70
N ARG A 691 23.14 -16.09 -15.79
CA ARG A 691 21.70 -16.37 -15.76
C ARG A 691 21.47 -17.87 -15.71
N VAL A 692 20.65 -18.31 -14.76
CA VAL A 692 20.14 -19.67 -14.70
C VAL A 692 18.63 -19.64 -14.93
N LYS A 693 18.19 -20.35 -15.97
CA LYS A 693 16.78 -20.46 -16.34
C LYS A 693 16.20 -21.79 -15.86
N LEU A 694 15.13 -21.69 -15.09
CA LEU A 694 14.44 -22.79 -14.46
C LEU A 694 13.02 -22.95 -15.01
N LEU A 695 12.49 -24.16 -15.06
CA LEU A 695 11.09 -24.45 -15.34
C LEU A 695 10.50 -25.23 -14.16
N PRO A 696 9.70 -24.60 -13.30
CA PRO A 696 9.02 -25.28 -12.22
C PRO A 696 7.90 -26.19 -12.73
N GLY A 697 7.90 -27.46 -12.29
CA GLY A 697 6.83 -28.40 -12.59
C GLY A 697 5.59 -28.23 -11.73
N GLN A 698 5.73 -27.59 -10.55
CA GLN A 698 4.64 -27.32 -9.61
C GLN A 698 4.81 -25.92 -9.01
N SER A 699 3.69 -25.28 -8.66
CA SER A 699 3.71 -24.04 -7.90
C SER A 699 4.10 -24.32 -6.44
N GLY A 700 4.91 -23.45 -5.86
CA GLY A 700 5.38 -23.58 -4.47
C GLY A 700 6.83 -23.18 -4.30
N THR A 701 7.52 -23.85 -3.41
CA THR A 701 8.90 -23.53 -3.04
C THR A 701 9.87 -24.43 -3.76
N ILE A 702 10.95 -23.83 -4.30
CA ILE A 702 12.13 -24.54 -4.80
C ILE A 702 13.35 -24.17 -3.97
N ASP A 703 14.26 -25.13 -3.76
CA ASP A 703 15.57 -24.90 -3.17
C ASP A 703 16.64 -25.01 -4.27
N TRP A 704 17.58 -24.07 -4.29
CA TRP A 704 18.63 -24.03 -5.29
C TRP A 704 19.99 -23.72 -4.66
N SER A 705 21.07 -24.17 -5.33
CA SER A 705 22.46 -23.89 -4.95
C SER A 705 23.36 -23.72 -6.16
N ALA A 706 24.29 -22.78 -6.08
CA ALA A 706 25.29 -22.45 -7.07
C ALA A 706 26.67 -22.55 -6.42
N GLU A 707 27.47 -23.52 -6.84
CA GLU A 707 28.85 -23.72 -6.38
C GLU A 707 29.81 -22.89 -7.24
N PHE A 708 30.70 -22.13 -6.60
CA PHE A 708 31.68 -21.30 -7.26
C PHE A 708 33.10 -21.74 -6.92
N LYS A 709 33.95 -21.87 -7.93
CA LYS A 709 35.39 -22.14 -7.77
C LYS A 709 36.21 -20.86 -7.91
N ALA A 710 37.32 -20.85 -7.20
CA ALA A 710 38.34 -19.82 -7.36
C ALA A 710 38.99 -19.91 -8.74
N VAL A 711 39.21 -18.76 -9.36
CA VAL A 711 40.03 -18.67 -10.58
C VAL A 711 41.51 -18.56 -10.15
N PRO A 712 42.40 -19.50 -10.57
CA PRO A 712 43.79 -19.43 -10.21
C PRO A 712 44.48 -18.15 -10.74
N GLY A 713 45.34 -17.53 -9.92
CA GLY A 713 46.14 -16.36 -10.31
C GLY A 713 45.49 -15.01 -10.12
N VAL A 714 44.24 -14.94 -9.67
CA VAL A 714 43.56 -13.69 -9.34
C VAL A 714 43.59 -13.47 -7.81
N ASN A 715 44.26 -12.38 -7.38
CA ASN A 715 44.31 -11.99 -5.95
C ASN A 715 42.92 -11.57 -5.48
N ARG A 716 42.29 -12.36 -4.60
CA ARG A 716 41.10 -11.97 -3.87
C ARG A 716 41.46 -10.81 -2.94
N ARG A 717 40.95 -9.62 -3.18
CA ARG A 717 41.04 -8.53 -2.19
C ARG A 717 40.25 -8.98 -0.95
N ALA A 718 40.99 -9.43 0.08
CA ALA A 718 40.42 -9.75 1.36
C ALA A 718 39.93 -8.45 2.02
N ASN A 719 38.63 -8.36 2.27
CA ASN A 719 38.10 -7.38 3.21
C ASN A 719 38.45 -7.86 4.63
N PRO A 720 39.06 -7.05 5.50
CA PRO A 720 39.22 -7.43 6.89
C PRO A 720 37.83 -7.49 7.55
N VAL A 721 37.40 -8.67 7.92
CA VAL A 721 36.26 -8.89 8.81
C VAL A 721 36.60 -8.17 10.13
N LYS A 722 36.01 -7.01 10.38
CA LYS A 722 35.96 -6.46 11.75
C LYS A 722 35.04 -7.36 12.57
N LYS A 723 35.66 -8.04 13.53
CA LYS A 723 34.98 -8.81 14.59
C LYS A 723 34.10 -7.90 15.45
#